data_6975efe5647524de84abc14f830d3355
#
_entry.id   6975efe5647524de84abc14f830d3355
#
_cell.length_a   1.000
_cell.length_b   1.000
_cell.length_c   1.000
_cell.angle_alpha   90.00
_cell.angle_beta   90.00
_cell.angle_gamma   90.00
#
_symmetry.space_group_name_H-M   'P 1'
#
loop_
_entity.id
_entity.type
_entity.pdbx_description
1 polymer ?
#
loop_
_entity_poly.entity_id
_entity_poly.type
_entity_poly.pdbx_seq_one_letter_code
_entity_poly.pdbx_strand_id
1 'polypeptide(L)'
;MKISKITSILFFLFIFTQITARAQENQLIEISGVVTSEDTKEALAGVGVSVKGTIAGTTTNAEGKFKLRSKLHFPIKLIFSSIGFKQQEFEVTKAGTDLNIALVTQTILGNEVVITASRVQESILKSPVAIEKLDIRAIKESPAPSFYDALENVKGVQMTTSSLTFKIPNTRGFNIPSNYRFMQLVDGIDMQAATLGVPLGNAIGPTELDIASVEITPGAASALYGMNAINGMSNLLTKSPFLYQGLSVYQKTGINHLGGTGREASNLTETAIRYAKAFNNKFAFKVNLSYLKGTDWLSDTRIDQNPNNLKSANPSFSALEGANNIAFDGWNKYGDDVLAGSNTVSVSGLTINGKANQTLNVARTGYWEKDLVNPNVDNLKFDAALHYRFNDFLEIAYDYRIGKMDGVFQRGNKIQLDNVVIQNHKLELKGSNFLIRAYASLEDSGDSYNVKPLADNLDLASGGSGSVWSAKYKNALNAFATANGSLTDANLAAATKYARQQADAGRVEPGTQAFEDLKNTITSINNWDIKSSTIPDAPETGGSALVQKSNLYHIEGQWDLSKQAKYFDLLIGGDARVYEVIPDGNSFVDFGRAIADRGKQLPDGTYGDKIYYKKMGVFTQLTKTFFEEKLKIFGSLRYDYNPEFDPEFTPRVAAVYSPDEHHNFRVTYQQGYRFPGLFEALSYVNNGRVKRVGSLSYINEGLGYLDNSYTRASGVVFNAAVNAAVAAGADRNVAALANKDLLVKADLPKARPEKINSLEVGYKSVLLENRLVIDIDAYTNTYDGFLGQVQVDVPKDAIIGTDDAVLKMLDANRDAGQDRYRVYTNAKNTYRNYGSALGITYNIHKKYTVAGNVSYNKIKSNAKADLFVTGFNTPEWVTNVTFGNREIFKNVGFSVVYKWQDSFLWESPLVTGEIAAINTFDAQVTYKMPQVKSSIKLGGTNIFNKAYLQYAGGPTLGALYYVAITFDGLLNK
;
A
#
# COMPACT_ATOMS: atom_id res chain seq x y z
N MET A 1 -17.39 36.14 -15.50
CA MET A 1 -17.05 35.84 -14.10
C MET A 1 -15.62 35.30 -13.88
N LYS A 2 -14.64 35.59 -14.78
CA LYS A 2 -13.25 35.11 -14.70
C LYS A 2 -12.21 36.12 -14.17
N ILE A 3 -12.58 37.37 -13.97
CA ILE A 3 -11.65 38.45 -13.53
C ILE A 3 -11.60 38.62 -12.00
N SER A 4 -12.63 38.15 -11.28
CA SER A 4 -12.74 38.33 -9.82
C SER A 4 -11.82 37.40 -9.00
N LYS A 5 -11.39 36.26 -9.56
CA LYS A 5 -10.52 35.32 -8.83
C LYS A 5 -9.04 35.70 -8.84
N ILE A 6 -8.60 36.38 -9.88
CA ILE A 6 -7.21 36.88 -9.98
C ILE A 6 -7.00 38.09 -9.08
N THR A 7 -8.01 38.94 -8.94
CA THR A 7 -7.96 40.12 -8.06
C THR A 7 -7.90 39.76 -6.58
N SER A 8 -8.56 38.65 -6.17
CA SER A 8 -8.49 38.15 -4.79
C SER A 8 -7.12 37.56 -4.42
N ILE A 9 -6.44 36.89 -5.36
CA ILE A 9 -5.09 36.36 -5.16
C ILE A 9 -4.06 37.50 -5.11
N LEU A 10 -4.21 38.54 -5.94
CA LEU A 10 -3.39 39.75 -5.93
C LEU A 10 -3.63 40.59 -4.67
N PHE A 11 -4.84 40.65 -4.13
CA PHE A 11 -5.15 41.35 -2.90
C PHE A 11 -4.55 40.66 -1.67
N PHE A 12 -4.51 39.30 -1.63
CA PHE A 12 -3.80 38.54 -0.59
C PHE A 12 -2.27 38.72 -0.69
N LEU A 13 -1.72 38.77 -1.90
CA LEU A 13 -0.30 39.09 -2.11
C LEU A 13 0.06 40.55 -1.70
N PHE A 14 -0.84 41.50 -1.84
CA PHE A 14 -0.61 42.89 -1.50
C PHE A 14 -0.66 43.17 0.02
N ILE A 15 -1.41 42.37 0.80
CA ILE A 15 -1.42 42.44 2.27
C ILE A 15 -0.08 41.97 2.86
N PHE A 16 0.61 41.05 2.19
CA PHE A 16 1.92 40.55 2.63
C PHE A 16 3.08 41.54 2.39
N THR A 17 2.92 42.54 1.53
CA THR A 17 3.97 43.51 1.24
C THR A 17 4.05 44.72 2.22
N GLN A 18 3.12 44.80 3.18
CA GLN A 18 3.09 45.92 4.15
C GLN A 18 3.78 45.58 5.49
N ILE A 19 4.37 44.40 5.65
CA ILE A 19 5.21 44.12 6.81
C ILE A 19 6.63 44.63 6.48
N THR A 20 6.83 45.91 6.49
CA THR A 20 8.17 46.50 6.56
C THR A 20 8.70 46.28 7.98
N ALA A 21 9.32 45.09 8.19
CA ALA A 21 10.21 44.91 9.32
C ALA A 21 11.34 45.93 9.20
N ARG A 22 11.51 46.81 10.17
CA ARG A 22 12.74 47.60 10.30
C ARG A 22 13.89 46.62 10.41
N ALA A 23 14.58 46.37 9.32
CA ALA A 23 15.80 45.63 9.28
C ALA A 23 16.86 46.50 9.93
N GLN A 24 17.13 46.24 11.19
CA GLN A 24 18.40 46.63 11.82
C GLN A 24 19.49 45.93 10.96
N GLU A 25 20.46 46.65 10.45
CA GLU A 25 21.60 46.07 9.69
C GLU A 25 22.40 45.17 10.63
N ASN A 26 21.99 43.91 10.73
CA ASN A 26 22.74 42.88 11.46
C ASN A 26 23.97 42.51 10.64
N GLN A 27 25.15 42.76 11.19
CA GLN A 27 26.43 42.41 10.62
C GLN A 27 26.47 40.87 10.44
N LEU A 28 26.84 40.42 9.23
CA LEU A 28 26.99 39.01 8.91
C LEU A 28 28.16 38.45 9.73
N ILE A 29 27.86 37.55 10.67
CA ILE A 29 28.87 36.84 11.46
C ILE A 29 29.26 35.54 10.75
N GLU A 30 30.50 35.19 10.83
CA GLU A 30 31.05 33.93 10.34
C GLU A 30 31.63 33.13 11.51
N ILE A 31 31.22 31.85 11.62
CA ILE A 31 31.72 30.91 12.61
C ILE A 31 32.35 29.76 11.83
N SER A 32 33.58 29.42 12.14
CA SER A 32 34.29 28.32 11.53
C SER A 32 34.83 27.34 12.56
N GLY A 33 35.24 26.15 12.10
CA GLY A 33 35.87 25.19 12.99
C GLY A 33 36.11 23.85 12.31
N VAL A 34 36.62 22.91 13.07
CA VAL A 34 36.90 21.54 12.67
C VAL A 34 36.18 20.59 13.59
N VAL A 35 35.56 19.56 13.02
CA VAL A 35 34.92 18.47 13.79
C VAL A 35 35.70 17.17 13.59
N THR A 36 36.05 16.54 14.70
CA THR A 36 36.79 15.27 14.71
C THR A 36 36.06 14.23 15.54
N SER A 37 36.40 12.97 15.36
CA SER A 37 35.99 11.90 16.28
C SER A 37 36.79 11.97 17.55
N GLU A 38 36.16 11.86 18.71
CA GLU A 38 36.88 11.82 20.01
C GLU A 38 37.77 10.60 20.13
N ASP A 39 37.30 9.45 19.66
CA ASP A 39 38.01 8.15 19.79
C ASP A 39 39.16 8.04 18.80
N THR A 40 38.94 8.34 17.49
CA THR A 40 39.93 8.11 16.43
C THR A 40 40.75 9.35 16.09
N LYS A 41 40.36 10.53 16.57
CA LYS A 41 40.91 11.85 16.21
C LYS A 41 40.82 12.20 14.73
N GLU A 42 40.18 11.39 13.94
CA GLU A 42 39.99 11.62 12.50
C GLU A 42 38.97 12.74 12.24
N ALA A 43 39.19 13.49 11.18
CA ALA A 43 38.26 14.52 10.72
C ALA A 43 36.95 13.91 10.27
N LEU A 44 35.85 14.49 10.73
CA LEU A 44 34.50 14.00 10.41
C LEU A 44 33.85 14.85 9.31
N ALA A 45 33.75 14.27 8.13
CA ALA A 45 33.04 14.85 6.99
C ALA A 45 31.53 14.67 7.12
N GLY A 46 30.73 15.65 6.67
CA GLY A 46 29.26 15.55 6.61
C GLY A 46 28.56 15.70 7.96
N VAL A 47 29.26 16.20 9.00
CA VAL A 47 28.61 16.55 10.26
C VAL A 47 27.69 17.76 10.04
N GLY A 48 26.41 17.61 10.38
CA GLY A 48 25.46 18.72 10.38
C GLY A 48 25.76 19.69 11.51
N VAL A 49 25.91 20.97 11.18
CA VAL A 49 26.12 22.07 12.12
C VAL A 49 24.95 23.03 11.96
N SER A 50 24.05 23.10 12.93
CA SER A 50 22.86 23.92 12.88
C SER A 50 22.78 24.86 14.07
N VAL A 51 22.09 25.99 13.91
CA VAL A 51 21.85 26.95 14.98
C VAL A 51 20.54 26.62 15.67
N LYS A 52 20.58 26.40 16.97
CA LYS A 52 19.40 26.03 17.77
C LYS A 52 18.29 27.09 17.64
N GLY A 53 17.07 26.62 17.36
CA GLY A 53 15.90 27.50 17.23
C GLY A 53 15.79 28.26 15.90
N THR A 54 16.60 27.90 14.91
CA THR A 54 16.56 28.46 13.54
C THR A 54 16.56 27.37 12.50
N ILE A 55 16.46 27.76 11.23
CA ILE A 55 16.64 26.86 10.07
C ILE A 55 18.06 26.97 9.48
N ALA A 56 18.94 27.81 10.05
CA ALA A 56 20.30 28.00 9.58
C ALA A 56 21.20 26.80 9.91
N GLY A 57 21.99 26.35 8.98
CA GLY A 57 22.93 25.25 9.19
C GLY A 57 23.85 25.05 7.98
N THR A 58 24.93 24.32 8.22
CA THR A 58 25.95 23.92 7.25
C THR A 58 26.41 22.49 7.55
N THR A 59 27.35 21.97 6.77
CA THR A 59 28.00 20.69 7.03
C THR A 59 29.51 20.81 6.98
N THR A 60 30.21 19.87 7.63
CA THR A 60 31.67 19.76 7.50
C THR A 60 32.05 19.17 6.14
N ASN A 61 33.17 19.66 5.59
CA ASN A 61 33.77 19.10 4.38
C ASN A 61 34.61 17.83 4.67
N ALA A 62 35.37 17.35 3.68
CA ALA A 62 36.19 16.14 3.79
C ALA A 62 37.27 16.22 4.89
N GLU A 63 37.76 17.41 5.17
CA GLU A 63 38.76 17.70 6.21
C GLU A 63 38.09 18.00 7.58
N GLY A 64 36.78 17.75 7.73
CA GLY A 64 36.02 18.04 8.94
C GLY A 64 35.76 19.53 9.19
N LYS A 65 36.12 20.40 8.26
CA LYS A 65 35.97 21.86 8.40
C LYS A 65 34.57 22.30 8.07
N PHE A 66 34.03 23.23 8.86
CA PHE A 66 32.75 23.87 8.58
C PHE A 66 32.89 25.40 8.60
N LYS A 67 31.97 26.04 7.91
CA LYS A 67 31.84 27.50 7.86
C LYS A 67 30.35 27.82 7.85
N LEU A 68 29.88 28.50 8.88
CA LEU A 68 28.52 28.93 9.05
C LEU A 68 28.43 30.45 9.03
N ARG A 69 27.55 30.97 8.18
CA ARG A 69 27.25 32.41 8.11
C ARG A 69 25.85 32.65 8.65
N SER A 70 25.71 33.58 9.57
CA SER A 70 24.43 33.94 10.20
C SER A 70 24.37 35.42 10.51
N LYS A 71 23.14 35.95 10.65
CA LYS A 71 22.89 37.33 11.10
C LYS A 71 22.41 37.40 12.56
N LEU A 72 22.58 36.32 13.30
CA LEU A 72 22.16 36.19 14.70
C LEU A 72 23.14 36.89 15.65
N HIS A 73 22.64 37.30 16.80
CA HIS A 73 23.45 37.87 17.88
C HIS A 73 23.95 36.80 18.85
N PHE A 74 25.17 36.98 19.36
CA PHE A 74 25.72 36.14 20.39
C PHE A 74 25.00 36.33 21.73
N PRO A 75 24.92 35.29 22.59
CA PRO A 75 25.46 33.92 22.40
C PRO A 75 24.57 33.09 21.45
N ILE A 76 25.23 32.23 20.64
CA ILE A 76 24.57 31.33 19.71
C ILE A 76 24.83 29.90 20.13
N LYS A 77 23.82 29.05 20.21
CA LYS A 77 24.00 27.62 20.46
C LYS A 77 24.04 26.88 19.13
N LEU A 78 25.16 26.23 18.86
CA LEU A 78 25.32 25.34 17.72
C LEU A 78 25.02 23.92 18.14
N ILE A 79 24.33 23.18 17.27
CA ILE A 79 24.06 21.76 17.41
C ILE A 79 24.90 21.02 16.37
N PHE A 80 25.74 20.13 16.81
CA PHE A 80 26.54 19.24 15.98
C PHE A 80 25.90 17.86 15.99
N SER A 81 25.54 17.36 14.81
CA SER A 81 24.90 16.06 14.65
C SER A 81 25.54 15.28 13.50
N SER A 82 25.90 14.04 13.74
CA SER A 82 26.37 13.10 12.75
C SER A 82 25.93 11.69 13.08
N ILE A 83 25.67 10.91 12.06
CA ILE A 83 25.26 9.51 12.24
C ILE A 83 26.41 8.74 12.88
N GLY A 84 26.12 8.09 14.01
CA GLY A 84 27.10 7.36 14.78
C GLY A 84 27.81 8.15 15.86
N PHE A 85 27.42 9.38 16.08
CA PHE A 85 27.96 10.26 17.10
C PHE A 85 26.84 10.85 17.97
N LYS A 86 27.16 11.08 19.24
CA LYS A 86 26.25 11.77 20.14
C LYS A 86 26.09 13.21 19.68
N GLN A 87 24.83 13.66 19.54
CA GLN A 87 24.55 15.07 19.25
C GLN A 87 25.11 15.92 20.41
N GLN A 88 25.81 16.99 20.07
CA GLN A 88 26.40 17.91 21.05
C GLN A 88 25.93 19.34 20.79
N GLU A 89 25.65 20.07 21.86
CA GLU A 89 25.38 21.51 21.83
C GLU A 89 26.62 22.28 22.31
N PHE A 90 26.98 23.33 21.58
CA PHE A 90 28.11 24.18 21.91
C PHE A 90 27.69 25.66 21.85
N GLU A 91 27.98 26.41 22.90
CA GLU A 91 27.65 27.84 22.97
C GLU A 91 28.82 28.68 22.43
N VAL A 92 28.53 29.49 21.44
CA VAL A 92 29.47 30.44 20.83
C VAL A 92 29.13 31.84 21.29
N THR A 93 30.06 32.54 21.93
CA THR A 93 29.84 33.85 22.56
C THR A 93 30.40 35.02 21.75
N LYS A 94 31.25 34.75 20.71
CA LYS A 94 31.87 35.80 19.89
C LYS A 94 32.12 35.31 18.45
N ALA A 95 32.20 36.24 17.48
CA ALA A 95 32.55 35.97 16.08
C ALA A 95 34.02 35.57 15.90
N GLY A 96 34.33 34.92 14.77
CA GLY A 96 35.69 34.58 14.38
C GLY A 96 36.34 33.50 15.25
N THR A 97 35.54 32.66 15.92
CA THR A 97 36.05 31.59 16.74
C THR A 97 36.28 30.34 15.89
N ASP A 98 37.54 29.88 15.79
CA ASP A 98 37.83 28.56 15.22
C ASP A 98 37.54 27.49 16.26
N LEU A 99 36.44 26.79 16.08
CA LEU A 99 35.95 25.76 17.01
C LEU A 99 36.61 24.44 16.70
N ASN A 100 37.11 23.77 17.74
CA ASN A 100 37.57 22.38 17.65
C ASN A 100 36.60 21.51 18.43
N ILE A 101 35.77 20.76 17.71
CA ILE A 101 34.70 19.95 18.28
C ILE A 101 35.07 18.48 18.10
N ALA A 102 35.17 17.75 19.23
CA ALA A 102 35.36 16.31 19.21
C ALA A 102 34.01 15.64 19.51
N LEU A 103 33.45 14.92 18.53
CA LEU A 103 32.22 14.19 18.71
C LEU A 103 32.48 12.81 19.32
N VAL A 104 31.74 12.51 20.37
CA VAL A 104 31.76 11.21 21.03
C VAL A 104 31.07 10.18 20.16
N THR A 105 31.74 9.09 19.86
CA THR A 105 31.13 7.97 19.11
C THR A 105 29.98 7.40 19.90
N GLN A 106 28.81 7.37 19.28
CA GLN A 106 27.61 6.76 19.84
C GLN A 106 27.26 5.53 19.03
N THR A 107 27.33 4.39 19.67
CA THR A 107 27.17 3.10 19.01
C THR A 107 25.68 2.72 18.84
N ILE A 108 24.77 3.38 19.55
CA ILE A 108 23.34 3.07 19.60
C ILE A 108 22.41 4.30 19.53
N LEU A 109 21.24 4.07 18.99
CA LEU A 109 20.07 4.85 18.66
C LEU A 109 19.35 5.57 19.85
N GLY A 110 19.97 5.80 21.00
CA GLY A 110 19.27 6.31 22.21
C GLY A 110 18.79 7.77 22.15
N ASN A 111 19.44 8.63 21.35
CA ASN A 111 19.15 10.07 21.30
C ASN A 111 18.74 10.55 19.89
N GLU A 112 18.21 9.64 19.06
CA GLU A 112 17.70 10.05 17.75
C GLU A 112 16.47 10.93 17.90
N VAL A 113 16.41 11.94 17.02
CA VAL A 113 15.29 12.83 16.92
C VAL A 113 14.31 12.29 15.86
N VAL A 114 13.04 12.32 16.21
CA VAL A 114 11.91 11.98 15.33
C VAL A 114 10.93 13.16 15.27
N ILE A 115 10.14 13.23 14.20
CA ILE A 115 9.16 14.29 13.99
C ILE A 115 7.75 13.70 13.87
N THR A 116 7.63 12.48 13.35
CA THR A 116 6.35 11.90 12.97
C THR A 116 5.42 11.64 14.17
N ALA A 117 5.98 11.36 15.36
CA ALA A 117 5.17 11.01 16.54
C ALA A 117 4.32 12.17 17.09
N SER A 118 4.83 13.40 16.99
CA SER A 118 4.21 14.61 17.61
C SER A 118 4.18 15.84 16.70
N ARG A 119 4.57 15.70 15.42
CA ARG A 119 4.76 16.81 14.46
C ARG A 119 5.78 17.87 14.88
N VAL A 120 6.49 17.67 15.97
CA VAL A 120 7.62 18.46 16.44
C VAL A 120 8.83 17.56 16.67
N GLN A 121 10.02 18.14 16.63
CA GLN A 121 11.25 17.38 16.91
C GLN A 121 11.30 16.93 18.37
N GLU A 122 11.42 15.63 18.58
CA GLU A 122 11.57 15.06 19.93
C GLU A 122 12.49 13.84 19.93
N SER A 123 13.02 13.48 21.09
CA SER A 123 13.81 12.25 21.26
C SER A 123 12.91 11.01 21.08
N ILE A 124 13.39 10.03 20.33
CA ILE A 124 12.69 8.76 20.13
C ILE A 124 12.41 8.02 21.46
N LEU A 125 13.25 8.23 22.48
CA LEU A 125 13.06 7.66 23.83
C LEU A 125 11.86 8.26 24.56
N LYS A 126 11.63 9.56 24.38
CA LYS A 126 10.55 10.32 25.05
C LYS A 126 9.30 10.48 24.15
N SER A 127 9.20 9.67 23.09
CA SER A 127 8.04 9.70 22.20
C SER A 127 6.77 9.20 22.91
N PRO A 128 5.62 9.90 22.77
CA PRO A 128 4.37 9.49 23.37
C PRO A 128 3.74 8.23 22.72
N VAL A 129 4.22 7.81 21.57
CA VAL A 129 3.74 6.62 20.84
C VAL A 129 4.90 5.74 20.42
N ALA A 130 4.63 4.48 20.07
CA ALA A 130 5.60 3.63 19.41
C ALA A 130 6.07 4.29 18.11
N ILE A 131 7.37 4.39 17.93
CA ILE A 131 7.97 4.89 16.70
C ILE A 131 9.27 4.15 16.44
N GLU A 132 9.43 3.71 15.19
CA GLU A 132 10.63 3.08 14.69
C GLU A 132 11.30 4.01 13.68
N LYS A 133 12.61 3.98 13.62
CA LYS A 133 13.39 4.78 12.68
C LYS A 133 14.43 3.93 11.99
N LEU A 134 14.40 3.97 10.66
CA LEU A 134 15.42 3.41 9.81
C LEU A 134 16.26 4.56 9.25
N ASP A 135 17.47 4.73 9.77
CA ASP A 135 18.40 5.79 9.37
C ASP A 135 19.24 5.38 8.15
N ILE A 136 20.02 6.32 7.60
CA ILE A 136 20.93 6.08 6.45
C ILE A 136 21.91 4.93 6.74
N ARG A 137 22.35 4.76 7.99
CA ARG A 137 23.32 3.72 8.36
C ARG A 137 22.65 2.35 8.31
N ALA A 138 21.49 2.20 8.95
CA ALA A 138 20.73 0.96 8.93
C ALA A 138 20.38 0.55 7.49
N ILE A 139 20.03 1.53 6.63
CA ILE A 139 19.81 1.31 5.20
C ILE A 139 21.07 0.77 4.51
N LYS A 140 22.23 1.40 4.73
CA LYS A 140 23.50 0.97 4.10
C LYS A 140 23.99 -0.39 4.60
N GLU A 141 23.72 -0.73 5.87
CA GLU A 141 24.11 -1.99 6.51
C GLU A 141 23.10 -3.14 6.25
N SER A 142 21.90 -2.85 5.73
CA SER A 142 20.90 -3.86 5.39
C SER A 142 21.32 -4.69 4.16
N PRO A 143 21.12 -6.03 4.18
CA PRO A 143 21.27 -6.87 2.99
C PRO A 143 20.15 -6.73 1.97
N ALA A 144 19.10 -6.01 2.30
CA ALA A 144 17.97 -5.79 1.41
C ALA A 144 18.40 -5.09 0.11
N PRO A 145 17.76 -5.41 -1.04
CA PRO A 145 18.15 -4.85 -2.34
C PRO A 145 17.77 -3.38 -2.49
N SER A 146 16.88 -2.86 -1.65
CA SER A 146 16.53 -1.44 -1.57
C SER A 146 16.28 -1.02 -0.11
N PHE A 147 16.30 0.29 0.16
CA PHE A 147 15.91 0.80 1.47
C PHE A 147 14.47 0.46 1.83
N TYR A 148 13.62 0.35 0.82
CA TYR A 148 12.21 0.05 1.02
C TYR A 148 11.99 -1.42 1.41
N ASP A 149 12.77 -2.35 0.85
CA ASP A 149 12.79 -3.76 1.26
C ASP A 149 13.29 -3.92 2.70
N ALA A 150 14.22 -3.05 3.12
CA ALA A 150 14.75 -3.06 4.49
C ALA A 150 13.70 -2.77 5.56
N LEU A 151 12.55 -2.17 5.21
CA LEU A 151 11.44 -1.94 6.14
C LEU A 151 10.87 -3.24 6.73
N GLU A 152 10.97 -4.37 6.02
CA GLU A 152 10.55 -5.68 6.52
C GLU A 152 11.32 -6.12 7.77
N ASN A 153 12.52 -5.60 7.99
CA ASN A 153 13.34 -5.92 9.16
C ASN A 153 13.00 -5.06 10.39
N VAL A 154 12.14 -4.05 10.23
CA VAL A 154 11.73 -3.15 11.31
C VAL A 154 10.69 -3.83 12.21
N LYS A 155 10.81 -3.63 13.53
CA LYS A 155 9.90 -4.19 14.54
C LYS A 155 8.44 -3.89 14.21
N GLY A 156 7.59 -4.93 14.14
CA GLY A 156 6.16 -4.81 13.91
C GLY A 156 5.73 -4.48 12.48
N VAL A 157 6.67 -4.35 11.54
CA VAL A 157 6.37 -4.11 10.13
C VAL A 157 6.23 -5.44 9.39
N GLN A 158 5.21 -5.50 8.56
CA GLN A 158 4.96 -6.57 7.60
C GLN A 158 5.00 -6.01 6.19
N MET A 159 5.54 -6.77 5.26
CA MET A 159 5.66 -6.38 3.87
C MET A 159 4.85 -7.31 2.98
N THR A 160 4.11 -6.77 2.03
CA THR A 160 3.48 -7.53 0.94
C THR A 160 4.13 -7.16 -0.37
N THR A 161 4.79 -8.12 -1.02
CA THR A 161 5.46 -7.94 -2.32
C THR A 161 4.57 -8.43 -3.43
N SER A 162 4.02 -7.53 -4.22
CA SER A 162 3.21 -7.85 -5.40
C SER A 162 4.05 -7.82 -6.69
N SER A 163 5.10 -7.00 -6.73
CA SER A 163 6.02 -6.81 -7.85
C SER A 163 7.39 -6.37 -7.32
N LEU A 164 8.42 -6.40 -8.17
CA LEU A 164 9.73 -5.80 -7.87
C LEU A 164 9.61 -4.30 -7.58
N THR A 165 8.68 -3.62 -8.25
CA THR A 165 8.43 -2.19 -8.14
C THR A 165 7.33 -1.85 -7.15
N PHE A 166 6.50 -2.82 -6.75
CA PHE A 166 5.30 -2.59 -5.97
C PHE A 166 5.27 -3.43 -4.69
N LYS A 167 5.58 -2.79 -3.57
CA LYS A 167 5.59 -3.38 -2.23
C LYS A 167 4.85 -2.48 -1.26
N ILE A 168 4.16 -3.08 -0.29
CA ILE A 168 3.30 -2.37 0.64
C ILE A 168 3.66 -2.76 2.07
N PRO A 169 4.09 -1.81 2.92
CA PRO A 169 4.24 -2.02 4.34
C PRO A 169 2.89 -1.94 5.06
N ASN A 170 2.80 -2.64 6.18
CA ASN A 170 1.68 -2.61 7.09
C ASN A 170 2.15 -2.85 8.53
N THR A 171 1.32 -2.48 9.52
CA THR A 171 1.54 -2.80 10.93
C THR A 171 0.24 -3.23 11.60
N ARG A 172 0.32 -4.08 12.64
CA ARG A 172 -0.78 -4.44 13.56
C ARG A 172 -2.02 -5.08 12.90
N GLY A 173 -1.82 -5.85 11.84
CA GLY A 173 -2.89 -6.64 11.22
C GLY A 173 -3.57 -5.99 10.03
N PHE A 174 -4.52 -6.71 9.40
CA PHE A 174 -5.25 -6.31 8.19
C PHE A 174 -4.32 -6.06 7.01
N ASN A 175 -3.41 -6.99 6.80
CA ASN A 175 -2.43 -6.92 5.71
C ASN A 175 -3.10 -7.26 4.38
N ILE A 176 -3.27 -6.25 3.53
CA ILE A 176 -3.84 -6.39 2.18
C ILE A 176 -3.00 -5.59 1.19
N PRO A 177 -2.84 -6.06 -0.07
CA PRO A 177 -2.05 -5.33 -1.08
C PRO A 177 -2.56 -3.92 -1.41
N SER A 178 -3.85 -3.64 -1.19
CA SER A 178 -4.43 -2.30 -1.32
C SER A 178 -4.68 -1.67 0.04
N ASN A 179 -3.62 -1.38 0.80
CA ASN A 179 -3.74 -1.03 2.21
C ASN A 179 -4.29 0.40 2.45
N TYR A 180 -5.58 0.51 2.62
CA TYR A 180 -6.26 1.79 2.93
C TYR A 180 -6.10 2.25 4.39
N ARG A 181 -5.51 1.42 5.25
CA ARG A 181 -5.40 1.67 6.70
C ARG A 181 -4.01 2.11 7.13
N PHE A 182 -3.05 2.05 6.20
CA PHE A 182 -1.67 2.45 6.44
C PHE A 182 -1.31 3.64 5.54
N MET A 183 -0.92 4.76 6.15
CA MET A 183 -0.55 5.98 5.43
C MET A 183 0.94 5.96 5.07
N GLN A 184 1.29 6.35 3.85
CA GLN A 184 2.68 6.55 3.43
C GLN A 184 2.88 7.99 2.99
N LEU A 185 3.85 8.66 3.61
CA LEU A 185 4.23 10.03 3.28
C LEU A 185 5.66 10.08 2.75
N VAL A 186 5.93 10.99 1.82
CA VAL A 186 7.29 11.39 1.43
C VAL A 186 7.39 12.89 1.59
N ASP A 187 8.22 13.34 2.54
CA ASP A 187 8.33 14.76 2.92
C ASP A 187 6.95 15.41 3.17
N GLY A 188 6.02 14.64 3.75
CA GLY A 188 4.66 15.04 4.07
C GLY A 188 3.65 14.98 2.92
N ILE A 189 4.05 14.59 1.70
CA ILE A 189 3.12 14.32 0.59
C ILE A 189 2.53 12.92 0.77
N ASP A 190 1.22 12.80 0.73
CA ASP A 190 0.52 11.50 0.72
C ASP A 190 0.78 10.78 -0.61
N MET A 191 1.33 9.57 -0.53
CA MET A 191 1.76 8.78 -1.68
C MET A 191 0.68 7.83 -2.19
N GLN A 192 -0.55 7.98 -1.74
CA GLN A 192 -1.67 7.19 -2.21
C GLN A 192 -2.11 7.64 -3.61
N ALA A 193 -2.07 6.74 -4.58
CA ALA A 193 -2.78 6.90 -5.84
C ALA A 193 -4.29 6.83 -5.56
N ALA A 194 -4.98 7.94 -5.74
CA ALA A 194 -6.30 8.15 -5.15
C ALA A 194 -7.38 7.25 -5.76
N THR A 195 -7.40 7.09 -7.09
CA THR A 195 -8.37 6.26 -7.81
C THR A 195 -7.93 4.80 -7.91
N LEU A 196 -6.64 4.51 -8.07
CA LEU A 196 -6.10 3.15 -7.92
C LEU A 196 -6.29 2.63 -6.49
N GLY A 197 -6.36 3.54 -5.50
CA GLY A 197 -6.63 3.22 -4.11
C GLY A 197 -5.49 2.45 -3.43
N VAL A 198 -4.23 2.74 -3.81
CA VAL A 198 -3.05 2.08 -3.27
C VAL A 198 -1.95 3.10 -2.98
N PRO A 199 -1.15 2.90 -1.92
CA PRO A 199 0.03 3.69 -1.72
C PRO A 199 1.15 3.23 -2.68
N LEU A 200 1.70 4.16 -3.47
CA LEU A 200 2.75 3.87 -4.44
C LEU A 200 4.16 4.27 -3.97
N GLY A 201 4.37 4.40 -2.65
CA GLY A 201 5.56 4.99 -2.05
C GLY A 201 6.90 4.49 -2.59
N ASN A 202 7.02 3.19 -2.89
CA ASN A 202 8.25 2.66 -3.48
C ASN A 202 8.43 3.09 -4.94
N ALA A 203 7.36 3.12 -5.72
CA ALA A 203 7.41 3.42 -7.16
C ALA A 203 7.67 4.89 -7.47
N ILE A 204 7.18 5.79 -6.61
CA ILE A 204 7.31 7.25 -6.75
C ILE A 204 8.04 7.89 -5.55
N GLY A 205 8.56 7.07 -4.64
CA GLY A 205 9.32 7.51 -3.47
C GLY A 205 10.71 8.05 -3.82
N PRO A 206 11.51 8.42 -2.81
CA PRO A 206 12.87 8.86 -3.01
C PRO A 206 13.75 7.75 -3.61
N THR A 207 14.85 8.16 -4.21
CA THR A 207 15.89 7.23 -4.69
C THR A 207 16.74 6.72 -3.52
N GLU A 208 17.48 5.63 -3.70
CA GLU A 208 18.48 5.11 -2.73
C GLU A 208 19.48 6.19 -2.30
N LEU A 209 19.76 7.16 -3.17
CA LEU A 209 20.73 8.22 -2.91
C LEU A 209 20.14 9.40 -2.12
N ASP A 210 18.82 9.63 -2.18
CA ASP A 210 18.19 10.81 -1.58
C ASP A 210 17.45 10.53 -0.27
N ILE A 211 17.27 9.27 0.12
CA ILE A 211 16.64 8.93 1.41
C ILE A 211 17.55 9.34 2.59
N ALA A 212 17.00 10.05 3.56
CA ALA A 212 17.67 10.41 4.80
C ALA A 212 17.28 9.47 5.95
N SER A 213 16.00 9.21 6.10
CA SER A 213 15.47 8.24 7.09
C SER A 213 14.03 7.88 6.76
N VAL A 214 13.58 6.77 7.33
CA VAL A 214 12.17 6.39 7.36
C VAL A 214 11.73 6.33 8.80
N GLU A 215 10.67 7.07 9.14
CA GLU A 215 10.02 7.02 10.45
C GLU A 215 8.72 6.25 10.30
N ILE A 216 8.49 5.23 11.13
CA ILE A 216 7.30 4.39 11.12
C ILE A 216 6.62 4.49 12.48
N THR A 217 5.36 4.88 12.49
CA THR A 217 4.51 4.88 13.67
C THR A 217 3.50 3.74 13.53
N PRO A 218 3.67 2.62 14.26
CA PRO A 218 2.71 1.54 14.28
C PRO A 218 1.40 1.94 14.95
N GLY A 219 0.26 1.48 14.40
CA GLY A 219 -1.06 1.74 14.98
C GLY A 219 -1.62 3.12 14.65
N ALA A 220 -2.63 3.56 15.41
CA ALA A 220 -3.37 4.76 15.07
C ALA A 220 -2.51 6.03 15.16
N ALA A 221 -2.55 6.88 14.12
CA ALA A 221 -1.90 8.18 14.08
C ALA A 221 -2.86 9.31 13.62
N SER A 222 -4.16 8.99 13.55
CA SER A 222 -5.19 9.89 12.98
C SER A 222 -5.34 11.20 13.77
N ALA A 223 -5.07 11.22 15.08
CA ALA A 223 -5.19 12.42 15.89
C ALA A 223 -4.30 13.60 15.43
N LEU A 224 -3.24 13.33 14.66
CA LEU A 224 -2.38 14.36 14.09
C LEU A 224 -2.39 14.40 12.55
N TYR A 225 -2.51 13.23 11.92
CA TYR A 225 -2.41 13.09 10.47
C TYR A 225 -3.76 12.92 9.77
N GLY A 226 -4.84 12.78 10.55
CA GLY A 226 -6.19 12.62 10.03
C GLY A 226 -6.45 11.22 9.52
N MET A 227 -7.26 11.12 8.48
CA MET A 227 -7.77 9.86 7.93
C MET A 227 -6.67 8.92 7.39
N ASN A 228 -7.01 7.65 7.31
CA ASN A 228 -6.21 6.53 6.77
C ASN A 228 -4.99 6.10 7.60
N ALA A 229 -4.65 6.79 8.69
CA ALA A 229 -3.57 6.41 9.59
C ALA A 229 -4.12 5.63 10.80
N ILE A 230 -4.86 4.53 10.57
CA ILE A 230 -5.48 3.73 11.65
C ILE A 230 -4.69 2.48 12.01
N ASN A 231 -3.95 1.88 11.08
CA ASN A 231 -3.06 0.76 11.36
C ASN A 231 -1.59 1.18 11.45
N GLY A 232 -1.28 2.39 11.04
CA GLY A 232 0.07 2.94 11.10
C GLY A 232 0.35 3.92 9.99
N MET A 233 1.55 4.45 10.03
CA MET A 233 2.06 5.31 8.98
C MET A 233 3.58 5.22 8.83
N SER A 234 4.08 5.49 7.65
CA SER A 234 5.49 5.72 7.37
C SER A 234 5.69 7.12 6.80
N ASN A 235 6.75 7.80 7.23
CA ASN A 235 7.18 9.07 6.68
C ASN A 235 8.62 8.93 6.19
N LEU A 236 8.80 9.00 4.87
CA LEU A 236 10.07 8.93 4.19
C LEU A 236 10.63 10.36 4.09
N LEU A 237 11.76 10.60 4.72
CA LEU A 237 12.40 11.91 4.75
C LEU A 237 13.57 11.94 3.77
N THR A 238 13.62 12.95 2.91
CA THR A 238 14.68 13.10 1.92
C THR A 238 15.83 13.99 2.42
N LYS A 239 17.00 13.84 1.79
CA LYS A 239 18.20 14.61 2.11
C LYS A 239 18.04 16.09 1.76
N SER A 240 18.30 16.97 2.72
CA SER A 240 18.34 18.42 2.48
C SER A 240 19.51 18.80 1.55
N PRO A 241 19.30 19.61 0.51
CA PRO A 241 20.38 20.07 -0.35
C PRO A 241 21.37 21.02 0.34
N PHE A 242 21.01 21.61 1.47
CA PHE A 242 21.92 22.40 2.28
C PHE A 242 22.94 21.54 3.04
N LEU A 243 22.49 20.35 3.47
CA LEU A 243 23.29 19.47 4.32
C LEU A 243 24.04 18.39 3.54
N TYR A 244 23.45 17.89 2.45
CA TYR A 244 24.00 16.77 1.67
C TYR A 244 24.28 17.23 0.24
N GLN A 245 25.41 17.90 0.08
CA GLN A 245 25.87 18.45 -1.20
C GLN A 245 26.78 17.47 -1.96
N GLY A 246 26.97 17.73 -3.27
CA GLY A 246 27.85 16.99 -4.16
C GLY A 246 27.08 16.07 -5.10
N LEU A 247 27.83 15.34 -5.90
CA LEU A 247 27.36 14.33 -6.84
C LEU A 247 27.45 12.95 -6.19
N SER A 248 26.35 12.20 -6.25
CA SER A 248 26.33 10.78 -5.85
C SER A 248 25.82 9.95 -7.03
N VAL A 249 26.38 8.78 -7.22
CA VAL A 249 26.03 7.83 -8.29
C VAL A 249 25.89 6.44 -7.67
N TYR A 250 24.85 5.74 -8.07
CA TYR A 250 24.57 4.37 -7.65
C TYR A 250 24.30 3.50 -8.86
N GLN A 251 24.95 2.33 -8.91
CA GLN A 251 24.66 1.29 -9.89
C GLN A 251 24.50 -0.03 -9.19
N LYS A 252 23.35 -0.68 -9.40
CA LYS A 252 23.07 -2.05 -8.95
C LYS A 252 22.81 -2.93 -10.15
N THR A 253 23.40 -4.13 -10.11
CA THR A 253 23.09 -5.22 -11.03
C THR A 253 22.82 -6.46 -10.21
N GLY A 254 21.74 -7.15 -10.48
CA GLY A 254 21.30 -8.34 -9.76
C GLY A 254 20.75 -9.40 -10.69
N ILE A 255 20.48 -10.54 -10.10
CA ILE A 255 19.86 -11.69 -10.76
C ILE A 255 18.78 -12.28 -9.86
N ASN A 256 17.62 -12.58 -10.43
CA ASN A 256 16.50 -13.26 -9.79
C ASN A 256 16.08 -14.51 -10.62
N HIS A 257 15.06 -15.24 -10.19
CA HIS A 257 14.55 -16.45 -10.85
C HIS A 257 15.58 -17.59 -11.01
N LEU A 258 16.40 -17.82 -9.99
CA LEU A 258 17.47 -18.83 -10.01
C LEU A 258 16.98 -20.29 -9.84
N GLY A 259 15.71 -20.54 -10.10
CA GLY A 259 15.03 -21.84 -9.97
C GLY A 259 13.92 -21.82 -8.94
N GLY A 260 12.98 -22.77 -9.06
CA GLY A 260 11.84 -22.88 -8.16
C GLY A 260 10.73 -21.84 -8.32
N THR A 261 10.91 -20.83 -9.18
CA THR A 261 9.96 -19.75 -9.40
C THR A 261 9.24 -19.83 -10.76
N GLY A 262 9.47 -20.89 -11.52
CA GLY A 262 8.80 -21.13 -12.80
C GLY A 262 9.26 -20.27 -13.99
N ARG A 263 10.34 -19.47 -13.81
CA ARG A 263 10.99 -18.66 -14.86
C ARG A 263 12.48 -18.98 -14.96
N GLU A 264 13.08 -18.59 -16.07
CA GLU A 264 14.52 -18.59 -16.24
C GLU A 264 15.15 -17.40 -15.51
N ALA A 265 16.44 -17.55 -15.13
CA ALA A 265 17.19 -16.53 -14.45
C ALA A 265 17.20 -15.21 -15.26
N SER A 266 16.91 -14.11 -14.58
CA SER A 266 16.72 -12.81 -15.20
C SER A 266 17.56 -11.74 -14.51
N ASN A 267 18.03 -10.76 -15.29
CA ASN A 267 18.82 -9.66 -14.79
C ASN A 267 17.93 -8.53 -14.26
N LEU A 268 18.37 -7.94 -13.16
CA LEU A 268 17.84 -6.71 -12.59
C LEU A 268 18.93 -5.63 -12.64
N THR A 269 18.58 -4.43 -13.07
CA THR A 269 19.49 -3.28 -13.05
C THR A 269 18.80 -2.06 -12.46
N GLU A 270 19.55 -1.28 -11.69
CA GLU A 270 19.10 0.02 -11.18
C GLU A 270 20.25 1.00 -11.20
N THR A 271 20.04 2.14 -11.85
CA THR A 271 20.99 3.26 -11.90
C THR A 271 20.33 4.46 -11.23
N ALA A 272 21.05 5.12 -10.31
CA ALA A 272 20.56 6.37 -9.73
C ALA A 272 21.67 7.42 -9.68
N ILE A 273 21.28 8.67 -9.86
CA ILE A 273 22.17 9.84 -9.81
C ILE A 273 21.52 10.91 -8.95
N ARG A 274 22.28 11.50 -8.05
CA ARG A 274 21.86 12.63 -7.24
C ARG A 274 22.89 13.72 -7.30
N TYR A 275 22.46 14.95 -7.56
CA TYR A 275 23.31 16.12 -7.46
C TYR A 275 22.62 17.20 -6.63
N ALA A 276 23.33 17.75 -5.66
CA ALA A 276 22.82 18.84 -4.83
C ALA A 276 23.92 19.88 -4.55
N LYS A 277 23.54 21.14 -4.51
CA LYS A 277 24.45 22.25 -4.21
C LYS A 277 23.75 23.38 -3.49
N ALA A 278 24.44 23.97 -2.53
CA ALA A 278 23.99 25.17 -1.83
C ALA A 278 24.96 26.33 -2.11
N PHE A 279 24.40 27.54 -2.18
CA PHE A 279 25.12 28.78 -2.42
C PHE A 279 24.89 29.73 -1.24
N ASN A 280 25.95 30.09 -0.57
CA ASN A 280 25.97 31.06 0.55
C ASN A 280 24.93 30.77 1.65
N ASN A 281 24.55 29.51 1.85
CA ASN A 281 23.49 29.09 2.76
C ASN A 281 22.11 29.75 2.49
N LYS A 282 21.92 30.31 1.29
CA LYS A 282 20.72 31.08 0.92
C LYS A 282 19.89 30.41 -0.14
N PHE A 283 20.52 29.91 -1.18
CA PHE A 283 19.87 29.17 -2.26
C PHE A 283 20.47 27.76 -2.33
N ALA A 284 19.63 26.76 -2.50
CA ALA A 284 20.07 25.41 -2.74
C ALA A 284 19.14 24.71 -3.71
N PHE A 285 19.68 23.72 -4.41
CA PHE A 285 18.90 22.83 -5.26
C PHE A 285 19.38 21.39 -5.14
N LYS A 286 18.50 20.47 -5.45
CA LYS A 286 18.85 19.06 -5.70
C LYS A 286 18.11 18.55 -6.93
N VAL A 287 18.73 17.56 -7.59
CA VAL A 287 18.14 16.82 -8.71
C VAL A 287 18.48 15.36 -8.52
N ASN A 288 17.51 14.50 -8.67
CA ASN A 288 17.63 13.05 -8.58
C ASN A 288 17.02 12.38 -9.80
N LEU A 289 17.65 11.32 -10.25
CA LEU A 289 17.16 10.45 -11.31
C LEU A 289 17.43 9.01 -10.91
N SER A 290 16.46 8.12 -11.07
CA SER A 290 16.67 6.67 -10.92
C SER A 290 15.88 5.92 -11.98
N TYR A 291 16.51 4.87 -12.52
CA TYR A 291 15.89 3.96 -13.45
C TYR A 291 16.18 2.53 -13.05
N LEU A 292 15.14 1.75 -12.80
CA LEU A 292 15.17 0.33 -12.50
C LEU A 292 14.52 -0.43 -13.66
N LYS A 293 15.13 -1.54 -14.05
CA LYS A 293 14.60 -2.48 -15.04
C LYS A 293 14.83 -3.91 -14.58
N GLY A 294 13.83 -4.77 -14.76
CA GLY A 294 13.91 -6.17 -14.37
C GLY A 294 12.77 -7.01 -14.91
N THR A 295 12.74 -8.27 -14.51
CA THR A 295 11.65 -9.20 -14.77
C THR A 295 10.95 -9.54 -13.46
N ASP A 296 9.64 -9.39 -13.44
CA ASP A 296 8.84 -9.54 -12.23
C ASP A 296 8.72 -11.00 -11.77
N TRP A 297 8.38 -11.17 -10.50
CA TRP A 297 8.08 -12.47 -9.92
C TRP A 297 6.82 -13.07 -10.57
N LEU A 298 6.80 -14.38 -10.71
CA LEU A 298 5.73 -15.09 -11.38
C LEU A 298 4.64 -15.55 -10.40
N SER A 299 3.39 -15.22 -10.70
CA SER A 299 2.22 -15.83 -10.05
C SER A 299 1.76 -17.02 -10.90
N ASP A 300 2.13 -18.25 -10.51
CA ASP A 300 1.78 -19.50 -11.22
C ASP A 300 1.53 -20.63 -10.21
N THR A 301 0.77 -20.33 -9.15
CA THR A 301 0.44 -21.30 -8.11
C THR A 301 -0.62 -22.28 -8.59
N ARG A 302 -0.34 -23.59 -8.46
CA ARG A 302 -1.22 -24.68 -8.89
C ARG A 302 -2.12 -25.19 -7.76
N ILE A 303 -2.51 -24.31 -6.82
CA ILE A 303 -3.41 -24.65 -5.71
C ILE A 303 -4.84 -24.36 -6.14
N ASP A 304 -5.74 -25.30 -5.82
CA ASP A 304 -7.19 -25.11 -6.01
C ASP A 304 -7.73 -24.11 -4.99
N GLN A 305 -8.55 -23.16 -5.43
CA GLN A 305 -9.21 -22.19 -4.55
C GLN A 305 -10.16 -22.84 -3.54
N ASN A 306 -10.72 -23.99 -3.90
CA ASN A 306 -11.59 -24.77 -3.03
C ASN A 306 -10.92 -26.08 -2.61
N PRO A 307 -10.32 -26.16 -1.40
CA PRO A 307 -9.69 -27.38 -0.91
C PRO A 307 -10.63 -28.59 -0.91
N ASN A 308 -11.95 -28.36 -0.83
CA ASN A 308 -12.95 -29.41 -0.89
C ASN A 308 -13.20 -29.92 -2.32
N ASN A 309 -12.81 -29.18 -3.35
CA ASN A 309 -12.87 -29.62 -4.75
C ASN A 309 -11.86 -30.72 -5.09
N LEU A 310 -10.83 -30.94 -4.25
CA LEU A 310 -9.99 -32.14 -4.32
C LEU A 310 -10.77 -33.45 -4.08
N LYS A 311 -11.93 -33.35 -3.42
CA LYS A 311 -12.92 -34.44 -3.26
C LYS A 311 -14.07 -34.31 -4.26
N SER A 312 -13.91 -33.37 -5.23
CA SER A 312 -14.74 -33.23 -6.40
C SER A 312 -16.05 -32.46 -6.21
N ALA A 313 -16.22 -31.41 -7.02
CA ALA A 313 -17.55 -30.86 -7.30
C ALA A 313 -18.48 -31.93 -7.93
N ASN A 314 -17.94 -33.14 -8.18
CA ASN A 314 -18.59 -34.28 -8.76
C ASN A 314 -18.48 -35.49 -7.81
N PRO A 315 -19.05 -35.47 -6.59
CA PRO A 315 -18.79 -36.45 -5.53
C PRO A 315 -19.28 -37.88 -5.86
N SER A 316 -20.13 -38.04 -6.86
CA SER A 316 -20.61 -39.34 -7.33
C SER A 316 -19.62 -40.06 -8.25
N PHE A 317 -18.50 -39.42 -8.63
CA PHE A 317 -17.56 -39.93 -9.63
C PHE A 317 -16.12 -39.87 -9.11
N SER A 318 -15.67 -40.90 -8.41
CA SER A 318 -14.32 -41.00 -7.85
C SER A 318 -13.21 -40.96 -8.91
N ALA A 319 -13.52 -41.34 -10.15
CA ALA A 319 -12.61 -41.27 -11.29
C ALA A 319 -12.18 -39.82 -11.62
N LEU A 320 -12.93 -38.83 -11.14
CA LEU A 320 -12.66 -37.39 -11.35
C LEU A 320 -12.03 -36.69 -10.14
N GLU A 321 -11.48 -37.45 -9.19
CA GLU A 321 -10.74 -36.90 -8.05
C GLU A 321 -9.27 -36.62 -8.39
N GLY A 322 -8.63 -35.74 -7.59
CA GLY A 322 -7.21 -35.43 -7.67
C GLY A 322 -6.82 -34.78 -9.00
N ALA A 323 -5.86 -35.35 -9.70
CA ALA A 323 -5.36 -34.83 -10.98
C ALA A 323 -6.40 -34.83 -12.13
N ASN A 324 -7.47 -35.62 -11.98
CA ASN A 324 -8.57 -35.71 -12.95
C ASN A 324 -9.73 -34.77 -12.60
N ASN A 325 -9.57 -33.89 -11.59
CA ASN A 325 -10.62 -32.95 -11.19
C ASN A 325 -10.96 -31.97 -12.32
N ILE A 326 -12.10 -32.19 -12.97
CA ILE A 326 -12.59 -31.34 -14.07
C ILE A 326 -13.13 -30.00 -13.57
N ALA A 327 -13.33 -29.84 -12.29
CA ALA A 327 -13.79 -28.60 -11.64
C ALA A 327 -12.64 -27.81 -10.98
N PHE A 328 -11.39 -28.09 -11.30
CA PHE A 328 -10.21 -27.43 -10.76
C PHE A 328 -10.23 -25.93 -11.04
N ASP A 329 -10.08 -25.12 -9.97
CA ASP A 329 -10.08 -23.65 -10.01
C ASP A 329 -8.79 -23.13 -9.34
N GLY A 330 -7.77 -22.84 -10.16
CA GLY A 330 -6.45 -22.46 -9.64
C GLY A 330 -6.38 -21.01 -9.17
N TRP A 331 -5.58 -20.72 -8.11
CA TRP A 331 -5.39 -19.38 -7.56
C TRP A 331 -4.98 -18.32 -8.59
N ASN A 332 -4.22 -18.69 -9.58
CA ASN A 332 -3.71 -17.79 -10.63
C ASN A 332 -4.24 -18.16 -12.02
N LYS A 333 -5.50 -18.60 -12.09
CA LYS A 333 -6.18 -18.98 -13.30
C LYS A 333 -7.47 -18.15 -13.46
N TYR A 334 -7.72 -17.65 -14.66
CA TYR A 334 -8.82 -16.75 -14.95
C TYR A 334 -9.51 -17.11 -16.27
N GLY A 335 -10.75 -16.69 -16.47
CA GLY A 335 -11.56 -17.03 -17.63
C GLY A 335 -12.17 -18.42 -17.58
N ASP A 336 -11.99 -19.14 -16.48
CA ASP A 336 -12.57 -20.44 -16.22
C ASP A 336 -13.95 -20.37 -15.53
N ASP A 337 -14.30 -19.21 -14.99
CA ASP A 337 -15.60 -18.91 -14.42
C ASP A 337 -16.65 -18.69 -15.51
N VAL A 338 -17.78 -19.33 -15.38
CA VAL A 338 -18.88 -19.20 -16.35
C VAL A 338 -19.74 -17.98 -16.10
N LEU A 339 -19.91 -17.65 -14.84
CA LEU A 339 -20.64 -16.48 -14.33
C LEU A 339 -20.04 -16.12 -12.98
N ALA A 340 -20.03 -14.86 -12.65
CA ALA A 340 -19.55 -14.41 -11.34
C ALA A 340 -20.27 -15.19 -10.21
N GLY A 341 -19.51 -15.97 -9.47
CA GLY A 341 -19.96 -16.83 -8.37
C GLY A 341 -20.30 -18.27 -8.75
N SER A 342 -19.96 -18.73 -9.95
CA SER A 342 -19.98 -20.13 -10.32
C SER A 342 -18.71 -20.48 -11.07
N ASN A 343 -17.85 -21.30 -10.46
CA ASN A 343 -16.58 -21.74 -11.05
C ASN A 343 -16.76 -22.89 -12.05
N THR A 344 -17.99 -23.39 -12.25
CA THR A 344 -18.27 -24.54 -13.08
C THR A 344 -19.51 -24.35 -13.95
N VAL A 345 -19.48 -24.97 -15.13
CA VAL A 345 -20.66 -25.21 -15.98
C VAL A 345 -21.23 -26.56 -15.60
N SER A 346 -22.56 -26.67 -15.44
CA SER A 346 -23.24 -27.92 -15.28
C SER A 346 -23.57 -28.56 -16.62
N VAL A 347 -22.98 -29.69 -16.91
CA VAL A 347 -23.24 -30.52 -18.10
C VAL A 347 -24.21 -31.64 -17.71
N SER A 348 -25.49 -31.44 -17.99
CA SER A 348 -26.60 -32.29 -17.54
C SER A 348 -27.14 -33.22 -18.62
N GLY A 349 -27.92 -34.22 -18.23
CA GLY A 349 -28.58 -35.18 -19.10
C GLY A 349 -27.62 -36.18 -19.72
N LEU A 350 -26.61 -36.58 -18.93
CA LEU A 350 -25.64 -37.61 -19.30
C LEU A 350 -26.08 -39.00 -18.82
N THR A 351 -25.66 -40.07 -19.51
CA THR A 351 -25.80 -41.45 -19.02
C THR A 351 -24.41 -41.93 -18.62
N ILE A 352 -24.17 -42.11 -17.32
CA ILE A 352 -22.89 -42.56 -16.77
C ILE A 352 -23.12 -43.78 -15.85
N ASN A 353 -22.31 -44.82 -15.97
CA ASN A 353 -22.48 -46.11 -15.25
C ASN A 353 -23.89 -46.70 -15.42
N GLY A 354 -24.50 -46.54 -16.61
CA GLY A 354 -25.88 -47.00 -16.89
C GLY A 354 -26.98 -46.14 -16.23
N LYS A 355 -26.66 -45.08 -15.48
CA LYS A 355 -27.63 -44.21 -14.85
C LYS A 355 -27.86 -42.98 -15.74
N ALA A 356 -29.12 -42.77 -16.13
CA ALA A 356 -29.53 -41.59 -16.92
C ALA A 356 -29.57 -40.30 -16.07
N ASN A 357 -29.66 -39.15 -16.74
CA ASN A 357 -29.80 -37.83 -16.15
C ASN A 357 -28.69 -37.42 -15.17
N GLN A 358 -27.49 -37.93 -15.35
CA GLN A 358 -26.32 -37.52 -14.58
C GLN A 358 -25.84 -36.12 -15.00
N THR A 359 -25.24 -35.41 -14.05
CA THR A 359 -24.67 -34.08 -14.26
C THR A 359 -23.20 -34.08 -13.83
N LEU A 360 -22.35 -33.46 -14.67
CA LEU A 360 -20.95 -33.13 -14.40
C LEU A 360 -20.81 -31.63 -14.22
N ASN A 361 -20.15 -31.20 -13.15
CA ASN A 361 -19.75 -29.80 -12.96
C ASN A 361 -18.31 -29.62 -13.44
N VAL A 362 -18.13 -28.80 -14.46
CA VAL A 362 -16.86 -28.65 -15.18
C VAL A 362 -16.42 -27.20 -15.19
N ALA A 363 -15.21 -26.89 -14.68
CA ALA A 363 -14.59 -25.59 -14.89
C ALA A 363 -14.13 -25.46 -16.34
N ARG A 364 -14.25 -24.27 -16.94
CA ARG A 364 -13.68 -24.00 -18.26
C ARG A 364 -12.16 -24.03 -18.22
N THR A 365 -11.53 -24.04 -19.38
CA THR A 365 -10.07 -24.15 -19.46
C THR A 365 -9.35 -22.89 -18.96
N GLY A 366 -9.87 -21.71 -19.27
CA GLY A 366 -9.30 -20.45 -18.81
C GLY A 366 -7.84 -20.21 -19.23
N TYR A 367 -7.22 -19.19 -18.66
CA TYR A 367 -5.83 -18.78 -18.92
C TYR A 367 -5.08 -18.61 -17.60
N TRP A 368 -3.80 -18.98 -17.58
CA TRP A 368 -2.94 -18.73 -16.43
C TRP A 368 -2.48 -17.28 -16.40
N GLU A 369 -2.34 -16.69 -15.21
CA GLU A 369 -1.90 -15.31 -15.02
C GLU A 369 -0.60 -15.00 -15.77
N LYS A 370 0.35 -15.92 -15.76
CA LYS A 370 1.65 -15.78 -16.45
C LYS A 370 1.57 -15.49 -17.95
N ASP A 371 0.48 -15.93 -18.60
CA ASP A 371 0.25 -15.74 -20.04
C ASP A 371 -0.51 -14.44 -20.33
N LEU A 372 -1.09 -13.83 -19.30
CA LEU A 372 -1.93 -12.63 -19.40
C LEU A 372 -1.16 -11.34 -19.06
N VAL A 373 -0.17 -11.41 -18.14
CA VAL A 373 0.57 -10.26 -17.64
C VAL A 373 1.87 -10.03 -18.40
N ASN A 374 2.33 -8.77 -18.44
CA ASN A 374 3.66 -8.44 -18.90
C ASN A 374 4.66 -8.64 -17.75
N PRO A 375 5.64 -9.54 -17.89
CA PRO A 375 6.62 -9.78 -16.84
C PRO A 375 7.71 -8.71 -16.73
N ASN A 376 7.90 -7.88 -17.75
CA ASN A 376 8.91 -6.83 -17.71
C ASN A 376 8.41 -5.69 -16.84
N VAL A 377 9.30 -5.18 -15.99
CA VAL A 377 9.00 -4.05 -15.13
C VAL A 377 10.06 -2.99 -15.27
N ASP A 378 9.59 -1.78 -15.49
CA ASP A 378 10.39 -0.58 -15.54
C ASP A 378 9.91 0.40 -14.45
N ASN A 379 10.86 1.11 -13.83
CA ASN A 379 10.52 2.19 -12.92
C ASN A 379 11.47 3.37 -13.10
N LEU A 380 10.95 4.47 -13.58
CA LEU A 380 11.66 5.73 -13.73
C LEU A 380 11.21 6.70 -12.65
N LYS A 381 12.16 7.28 -11.91
CA LYS A 381 11.91 8.33 -10.91
C LYS A 381 12.75 9.54 -11.22
N PHE A 382 12.13 10.69 -11.23
CA PHE A 382 12.80 11.97 -11.29
C PHE A 382 12.26 12.89 -10.19
N ASP A 383 13.16 13.61 -9.54
CA ASP A 383 12.84 14.53 -8.46
C ASP A 383 13.77 15.72 -8.55
N ALA A 384 13.22 16.94 -8.42
CA ALA A 384 13.98 18.17 -8.39
C ALA A 384 13.41 19.11 -7.34
N ALA A 385 14.27 19.72 -6.53
CA ALA A 385 13.86 20.67 -5.51
C ALA A 385 14.71 21.94 -5.52
N LEU A 386 14.04 23.06 -5.31
CA LEU A 386 14.63 24.38 -5.17
C LEU A 386 14.30 24.93 -3.80
N HIS A 387 15.31 25.44 -3.09
CA HIS A 387 15.16 25.99 -1.75
C HIS A 387 15.74 27.39 -1.69
N TYR A 388 15.03 28.30 -1.05
CA TYR A 388 15.50 29.66 -0.83
C TYR A 388 15.24 30.10 0.60
N ARG A 389 16.29 30.47 1.33
CA ARG A 389 16.24 31.05 2.67
C ARG A 389 16.22 32.56 2.59
N PHE A 390 15.10 33.18 2.97
CA PHE A 390 15.00 34.62 3.10
C PHE A 390 15.93 35.13 4.21
N ASN A 391 15.95 34.39 5.31
CA ASN A 391 16.78 34.65 6.48
C ASN A 391 16.97 33.32 7.26
N ASP A 392 17.56 33.39 8.46
CA ASP A 392 17.82 32.22 9.32
C ASP A 392 16.55 31.60 9.94
N PHE A 393 15.39 32.18 9.71
CA PHE A 393 14.10 31.75 10.27
C PHE A 393 13.05 31.42 9.22
N LEU A 394 13.29 31.71 7.94
CA LEU A 394 12.26 31.55 6.89
C LEU A 394 12.86 30.99 5.60
N GLU A 395 12.34 29.86 5.18
CA GLU A 395 12.70 29.15 3.94
C GLU A 395 11.44 28.86 3.12
N ILE A 396 11.54 29.04 1.81
CA ILE A 396 10.58 28.55 0.83
C ILE A 396 11.24 27.44 0.01
N ALA A 397 10.49 26.38 -0.25
CA ALA A 397 10.94 25.28 -1.08
C ALA A 397 9.86 24.90 -2.10
N TYR A 398 10.28 24.57 -3.30
CA TYR A 398 9.45 23.96 -4.32
C TYR A 398 10.05 22.63 -4.73
N ASP A 399 9.26 21.56 -4.66
CA ASP A 399 9.64 20.22 -5.06
C ASP A 399 8.75 19.73 -6.21
N TYR A 400 9.36 19.21 -7.24
CA TYR A 400 8.70 18.46 -8.30
C TYR A 400 9.18 17.02 -8.30
N ARG A 401 8.25 16.07 -8.35
CA ARG A 401 8.56 14.65 -8.43
C ARG A 401 7.66 13.99 -9.45
N ILE A 402 8.24 13.11 -10.26
CA ILE A 402 7.50 12.24 -11.19
C ILE A 402 8.04 10.82 -11.08
N GLY A 403 7.11 9.85 -11.04
CA GLY A 403 7.41 8.44 -11.16
C GLY A 403 6.59 7.82 -12.27
N LYS A 404 7.23 6.97 -13.08
CA LYS A 404 6.59 6.08 -14.04
C LYS A 404 6.92 4.64 -13.65
N MET A 405 5.90 3.76 -13.62
CA MET A 405 6.10 2.40 -13.17
C MET A 405 5.23 1.38 -13.90
N ASP A 406 5.76 0.16 -13.94
CA ASP A 406 5.04 -1.05 -14.32
C ASP A 406 5.06 -2.05 -13.17
N GLY A 407 4.11 -3.01 -13.18
CA GLY A 407 4.05 -4.07 -12.17
C GLY A 407 2.67 -4.71 -12.10
N VAL A 408 2.52 -5.70 -11.22
CA VAL A 408 1.24 -6.36 -10.96
C VAL A 408 0.82 -6.10 -9.53
N PHE A 409 -0.45 -5.79 -9.30
CA PHE A 409 -0.96 -5.74 -7.94
C PHE A 409 -2.33 -6.42 -7.80
N GLN A 410 -2.66 -6.81 -6.57
CA GLN A 410 -3.91 -7.48 -6.24
C GLN A 410 -4.80 -6.56 -5.40
N ARG A 411 -6.04 -6.39 -5.87
CA ARG A 411 -7.13 -5.75 -5.13
C ARG A 411 -8.28 -6.78 -5.01
N GLY A 412 -9.48 -6.45 -5.42
CA GLY A 412 -10.54 -7.43 -5.65
C GLY A 412 -10.37 -8.21 -6.96
N ASN A 413 -9.46 -7.78 -7.80
CA ASN A 413 -8.96 -8.43 -9.02
C ASN A 413 -7.45 -8.28 -9.08
N LYS A 414 -6.78 -9.04 -9.96
CA LYS A 414 -5.41 -8.75 -10.40
C LYS A 414 -5.43 -7.64 -11.45
N ILE A 415 -4.50 -6.72 -11.33
CA ILE A 415 -4.34 -5.59 -12.23
C ILE A 415 -2.89 -5.55 -12.69
N GLN A 416 -2.69 -5.55 -14.01
CA GLN A 416 -1.44 -5.17 -14.61
C GLN A 416 -1.38 -3.64 -14.60
N LEU A 417 -0.40 -3.10 -13.89
CA LEU A 417 -0.01 -1.71 -14.02
C LEU A 417 0.96 -1.61 -15.18
N ASP A 418 0.68 -0.71 -16.11
CA ASP A 418 1.51 -0.47 -17.28
C ASP A 418 1.54 1.04 -17.55
N ASN A 419 2.74 1.61 -17.60
CA ASN A 419 2.96 3.03 -17.84
C ASN A 419 2.23 3.95 -16.84
N VAL A 420 2.01 3.51 -15.60
CA VAL A 420 1.38 4.36 -14.56
C VAL A 420 2.27 5.56 -14.26
N VAL A 421 1.72 6.75 -14.33
CA VAL A 421 2.44 8.01 -14.08
C VAL A 421 1.81 8.74 -12.91
N ILE A 422 2.64 9.14 -11.95
CA ILE A 422 2.24 10.05 -10.88
C ILE A 422 3.21 11.23 -10.82
N GLN A 423 2.64 12.43 -10.75
CA GLN A 423 3.38 13.69 -10.64
C GLN A 423 2.97 14.39 -9.35
N ASN A 424 3.95 14.90 -8.61
CA ASN A 424 3.74 15.69 -7.42
C ASN A 424 4.39 17.06 -7.57
N HIS A 425 3.66 18.09 -7.21
CA HIS A 425 4.13 19.47 -7.10
C HIS A 425 3.93 19.93 -5.68
N LYS A 426 4.97 20.30 -4.96
CA LYS A 426 4.89 20.77 -3.57
C LYS A 426 5.50 22.16 -3.44
N LEU A 427 4.79 23.05 -2.77
CA LEU A 427 5.29 24.33 -2.30
C LEU A 427 5.24 24.34 -0.78
N GLU A 428 6.35 24.62 -0.14
CA GLU A 428 6.49 24.61 1.32
C GLU A 428 7.09 25.94 1.77
N LEU A 429 6.45 26.57 2.76
CA LEU A 429 6.97 27.73 3.49
C LEU A 429 7.21 27.30 4.93
N LYS A 430 8.47 27.28 5.34
CA LYS A 430 8.91 26.82 6.65
C LYS A 430 9.50 27.95 7.46
N GLY A 431 8.89 28.23 8.60
CA GLY A 431 9.43 29.12 9.62
C GLY A 431 10.10 28.36 10.76
N SER A 432 10.62 29.08 11.76
CA SER A 432 11.18 28.48 12.97
C SER A 432 10.11 27.83 13.84
N ASN A 433 8.87 28.29 13.77
CA ASN A 433 7.75 27.83 14.58
C ASN A 433 6.47 27.55 13.79
N PHE A 434 6.51 27.58 12.46
CA PHE A 434 5.38 27.23 11.62
C PHE A 434 5.82 26.50 10.36
N LEU A 435 4.89 25.78 9.78
CA LEU A 435 5.00 25.15 8.48
C LEU A 435 3.69 25.35 7.72
N ILE A 436 3.77 25.82 6.48
CA ILE A 436 2.64 25.82 5.54
C ILE A 436 3.09 25.07 4.31
N ARG A 437 2.27 24.12 3.86
CA ARG A 437 2.55 23.27 2.70
C ARG A 437 1.32 23.18 1.81
N ALA A 438 1.51 23.33 0.52
CA ALA A 438 0.50 23.02 -0.48
C ALA A 438 1.09 22.05 -1.50
N TYR A 439 0.33 21.03 -1.92
CA TYR A 439 0.77 20.15 -2.98
C TYR A 439 -0.38 19.70 -3.89
N ALA A 440 -0.01 19.34 -5.11
CA ALA A 440 -0.87 18.63 -6.05
C ALA A 440 -0.24 17.28 -6.39
N SER A 441 -1.06 16.22 -6.41
CA SER A 441 -0.68 14.89 -6.90
C SER A 441 -1.59 14.54 -8.07
N LEU A 442 -0.99 14.31 -9.23
CA LEU A 442 -1.69 14.02 -10.49
C LEU A 442 -1.46 12.56 -10.84
N GLU A 443 -2.53 11.81 -11.02
CA GLU A 443 -2.52 10.37 -11.27
C GLU A 443 -3.04 10.06 -12.67
N ASP A 444 -2.32 9.20 -13.40
CA ASP A 444 -2.73 8.58 -14.65
C ASP A 444 -2.36 7.10 -14.61
N SER A 445 -3.35 6.21 -14.77
CA SER A 445 -3.14 4.75 -14.78
C SER A 445 -2.48 4.21 -16.04
N GLY A 446 -2.18 5.07 -17.03
CA GLY A 446 -1.53 4.68 -18.27
C GLY A 446 -2.29 3.62 -19.05
N ASP A 447 -1.56 2.58 -19.49
CA ASP A 447 -2.07 1.46 -20.30
C ASP A 447 -2.47 0.25 -19.43
N SER A 448 -2.74 0.46 -18.15
CA SER A 448 -3.10 -0.59 -17.19
C SER A 448 -4.37 -1.34 -17.56
N TYR A 449 -4.47 -2.61 -17.16
CA TYR A 449 -5.65 -3.43 -17.44
C TYR A 449 -5.96 -4.46 -16.32
N ASN A 450 -7.22 -4.88 -16.27
CA ASN A 450 -7.70 -5.91 -15.35
C ASN A 450 -7.48 -7.31 -15.94
N VAL A 451 -6.77 -8.18 -15.24
CA VAL A 451 -6.35 -9.50 -15.73
C VAL A 451 -7.53 -10.46 -15.87
N LYS A 452 -8.45 -10.50 -14.90
CA LYS A 452 -9.63 -11.37 -14.98
C LYS A 452 -10.56 -10.98 -16.14
N PRO A 453 -10.97 -9.72 -16.31
CA PRO A 453 -11.74 -9.30 -17.50
C PRO A 453 -11.05 -9.61 -18.83
N LEU A 454 -9.72 -9.47 -18.89
CA LEU A 454 -8.97 -9.87 -20.08
C LEU A 454 -9.18 -11.36 -20.40
N ALA A 455 -9.00 -12.22 -19.40
CA ALA A 455 -9.18 -13.68 -19.59
C ALA A 455 -10.62 -14.06 -19.94
N ASP A 456 -11.59 -13.45 -19.25
CA ASP A 456 -13.04 -13.70 -19.49
C ASP A 456 -13.41 -13.34 -20.93
N ASN A 457 -12.91 -12.20 -21.44
CA ASN A 457 -13.19 -11.76 -22.81
C ASN A 457 -12.42 -12.54 -23.87
N LEU A 458 -11.16 -12.93 -23.60
CA LEU A 458 -10.41 -13.84 -24.47
C LEU A 458 -11.14 -15.16 -24.65
N ASP A 459 -11.63 -15.75 -23.57
CA ASP A 459 -12.35 -17.02 -23.60
C ASP A 459 -13.72 -16.89 -24.27
N LEU A 460 -14.45 -15.80 -23.99
CA LEU A 460 -15.74 -15.53 -24.60
C LEU A 460 -15.62 -15.30 -26.11
N ALA A 461 -14.67 -14.49 -26.56
CA ALA A 461 -14.47 -14.15 -27.97
C ALA A 461 -14.05 -15.34 -28.82
N SER A 462 -13.21 -16.23 -28.29
CA SER A 462 -12.66 -17.36 -29.04
C SER A 462 -13.35 -18.71 -28.76
N GLY A 463 -13.76 -18.93 -27.50
CA GLY A 463 -14.39 -20.19 -27.05
C GLY A 463 -15.92 -20.14 -27.00
N GLY A 464 -16.52 -18.97 -27.12
CA GLY A 464 -17.96 -18.75 -27.01
C GLY A 464 -18.47 -18.71 -25.57
N SER A 465 -19.79 -18.49 -25.41
CA SER A 465 -20.41 -18.44 -24.07
C SER A 465 -20.32 -19.79 -23.33
N GLY A 466 -20.54 -19.79 -22.04
CA GLY A 466 -20.55 -21.01 -21.23
C GLY A 466 -21.57 -22.05 -21.70
N SER A 467 -22.72 -21.60 -22.22
CA SER A 467 -23.75 -22.49 -22.80
C SER A 467 -23.27 -23.12 -24.10
N VAL A 468 -22.60 -22.36 -24.98
CA VAL A 468 -22.00 -22.89 -26.21
C VAL A 468 -20.91 -23.88 -25.91
N TRP A 469 -20.00 -23.54 -25.00
CA TRP A 469 -18.90 -24.40 -24.60
C TRP A 469 -19.40 -25.72 -23.93
N SER A 470 -20.39 -25.62 -23.03
CA SER A 470 -20.95 -26.83 -22.38
C SER A 470 -21.70 -27.73 -23.36
N ALA A 471 -22.36 -27.17 -24.37
CA ALA A 471 -22.98 -27.96 -25.42
C ALA A 471 -21.93 -28.73 -26.25
N LYS A 472 -20.83 -28.06 -26.65
CA LYS A 472 -19.70 -28.73 -27.31
C LYS A 472 -19.14 -29.86 -26.46
N TYR A 473 -18.95 -29.60 -25.17
CA TYR A 473 -18.41 -30.57 -24.19
C TYR A 473 -19.34 -31.79 -24.07
N LYS A 474 -20.65 -31.58 -23.93
CA LYS A 474 -21.66 -32.65 -23.88
C LYS A 474 -21.66 -33.48 -25.15
N ASN A 475 -21.66 -32.83 -26.30
CA ASN A 475 -21.65 -33.51 -27.60
C ASN A 475 -20.40 -34.39 -27.75
N ALA A 476 -19.24 -33.88 -27.31
CA ALA A 476 -18.00 -34.65 -27.34
C ALA A 476 -18.00 -35.84 -26.38
N LEU A 477 -18.60 -35.73 -25.16
CA LEU A 477 -18.80 -36.86 -24.26
C LEU A 477 -19.67 -37.93 -24.92
N ASN A 478 -20.76 -37.55 -25.57
CA ASN A 478 -21.64 -38.47 -26.29
C ASN A 478 -20.94 -39.15 -27.46
N ALA A 479 -20.14 -38.39 -28.22
CA ALA A 479 -19.34 -38.94 -29.31
C ALA A 479 -18.29 -39.92 -28.80
N PHE A 480 -17.62 -39.62 -27.69
CA PHE A 480 -16.68 -40.54 -27.02
C PHE A 480 -17.38 -41.85 -26.60
N ALA A 481 -18.57 -41.73 -25.99
CA ALA A 481 -19.37 -42.88 -25.57
C ALA A 481 -19.80 -43.74 -26.78
N THR A 482 -20.14 -43.14 -27.87
CA THR A 482 -20.49 -43.87 -29.13
C THR A 482 -19.28 -44.62 -29.70
N ALA A 483 -18.09 -44.02 -29.66
CA ALA A 483 -16.87 -44.62 -30.19
C ALA A 483 -16.20 -45.65 -29.28
N ASN A 484 -16.32 -45.49 -27.95
CA ASN A 484 -15.55 -46.28 -26.97
C ASN A 484 -16.44 -47.07 -25.98
N GLY A 485 -17.75 -47.16 -26.26
CA GLY A 485 -18.74 -47.72 -25.31
C GLY A 485 -19.26 -46.70 -24.32
N SER A 486 -20.27 -47.06 -23.54
CA SER A 486 -20.91 -46.17 -22.55
C SER A 486 -19.90 -45.59 -21.56
N LEU A 487 -20.20 -44.39 -21.06
CA LEU A 487 -19.38 -43.74 -20.03
C LEU A 487 -19.46 -44.50 -18.73
N THR A 488 -18.30 -44.88 -18.21
CA THR A 488 -18.11 -45.61 -16.95
C THR A 488 -16.98 -44.97 -16.14
N ASP A 489 -16.88 -45.30 -14.86
CA ASP A 489 -15.77 -44.83 -14.03
C ASP A 489 -14.39 -45.15 -14.63
N ALA A 490 -14.26 -46.26 -15.33
CA ALA A 490 -13.01 -46.71 -15.96
C ALA A 490 -12.57 -45.80 -17.12
N ASN A 491 -13.49 -45.17 -17.86
CA ASN A 491 -13.16 -44.34 -19.02
C ASN A 491 -13.51 -42.84 -18.84
N LEU A 492 -14.16 -42.49 -17.74
CA LEU A 492 -14.69 -41.13 -17.51
C LEU A 492 -13.60 -40.03 -17.53
N ALA A 493 -12.44 -40.31 -16.95
CA ALA A 493 -11.32 -39.38 -16.98
C ALA A 493 -10.80 -39.13 -18.39
N ALA A 494 -10.68 -40.17 -19.21
CA ALA A 494 -10.29 -40.04 -20.62
C ALA A 494 -11.37 -39.35 -21.45
N ALA A 495 -12.64 -39.65 -21.23
CA ALA A 495 -13.79 -39.04 -21.89
C ALA A 495 -13.88 -37.54 -21.61
N THR A 496 -13.71 -37.12 -20.35
CA THR A 496 -13.73 -35.71 -19.95
C THR A 496 -12.55 -34.94 -20.50
N LYS A 497 -11.35 -35.54 -20.57
CA LYS A 497 -10.19 -34.94 -21.23
C LYS A 497 -10.42 -34.73 -22.73
N TYR A 498 -10.95 -35.73 -23.43
CA TYR A 498 -11.33 -35.61 -24.84
C TYR A 498 -12.40 -34.53 -25.04
N ALA A 499 -13.45 -34.54 -24.22
CA ALA A 499 -14.53 -33.57 -24.31
C ALA A 499 -14.04 -32.14 -24.13
N ARG A 500 -13.09 -31.90 -23.22
CA ARG A 500 -12.45 -30.60 -23.05
C ARG A 500 -11.71 -30.15 -24.31
N GLN A 501 -10.89 -31.01 -24.91
CA GLN A 501 -10.17 -30.70 -26.15
C GLN A 501 -11.10 -30.31 -27.30
N GLN A 502 -12.25 -30.98 -27.43
CA GLN A 502 -13.25 -30.67 -28.47
C GLN A 502 -14.02 -29.38 -28.15
N ALA A 503 -14.31 -29.12 -26.86
CA ALA A 503 -15.01 -27.90 -26.44
C ALA A 503 -14.14 -26.66 -26.61
N ASP A 504 -12.82 -26.78 -26.44
CA ASP A 504 -11.83 -25.73 -26.60
C ASP A 504 -11.41 -25.48 -28.05
N ALA A 505 -11.91 -26.28 -29.01
CA ALA A 505 -11.57 -26.09 -30.41
C ALA A 505 -11.97 -24.68 -30.91
N GLY A 506 -10.98 -23.96 -31.45
CA GLY A 506 -11.11 -22.56 -31.88
C GLY A 506 -10.74 -21.52 -30.83
N ARG A 507 -10.44 -21.93 -29.59
CA ARG A 507 -9.91 -21.03 -28.55
C ARG A 507 -8.51 -20.54 -28.94
N VAL A 508 -8.23 -19.24 -28.72
CA VAL A 508 -6.87 -18.71 -28.94
C VAL A 508 -5.93 -19.20 -27.83
N GLU A 509 -4.77 -19.69 -28.21
CA GLU A 509 -3.80 -20.26 -27.26
C GLU A 509 -2.64 -19.30 -27.02
N PRO A 510 -2.18 -19.16 -25.77
CA PRO A 510 -1.01 -18.35 -25.42
C PRO A 510 0.21 -18.70 -26.27
N GLY A 511 0.97 -17.66 -26.68
CA GLY A 511 2.14 -17.80 -27.56
C GLY A 511 1.82 -17.84 -29.06
N THR A 512 0.55 -17.69 -29.43
CA THR A 512 0.14 -17.52 -30.84
C THR A 512 -0.09 -16.04 -31.18
N GLN A 513 0.09 -15.66 -32.43
CA GLN A 513 -0.18 -14.28 -32.89
C GLN A 513 -1.65 -13.91 -32.67
N ALA A 514 -2.57 -14.84 -32.92
CA ALA A 514 -4.00 -14.63 -32.71
C ALA A 514 -4.34 -14.31 -31.23
N PHE A 515 -3.64 -14.92 -30.27
CA PHE A 515 -3.78 -14.60 -28.86
C PHE A 515 -3.31 -13.18 -28.56
N GLU A 516 -2.13 -12.80 -29.06
CA GLU A 516 -1.58 -11.46 -28.81
C GLU A 516 -2.42 -10.36 -29.48
N ASP A 517 -2.90 -10.59 -30.70
CA ASP A 517 -3.77 -9.64 -31.42
C ASP A 517 -5.09 -9.41 -30.68
N LEU A 518 -5.72 -10.50 -30.20
CA LEU A 518 -6.96 -10.42 -29.44
C LEU A 518 -6.73 -9.81 -28.05
N LYS A 519 -5.64 -10.17 -27.37
CA LYS A 519 -5.23 -9.57 -26.10
C LYS A 519 -5.05 -8.05 -26.24
N ASN A 520 -4.30 -7.59 -27.25
CA ASN A 520 -4.09 -6.17 -27.51
C ASN A 520 -5.40 -5.44 -27.81
N THR A 521 -6.30 -6.06 -28.54
CA THR A 521 -7.63 -5.52 -28.80
C THR A 521 -8.42 -5.34 -27.51
N ILE A 522 -8.51 -6.37 -26.67
CA ILE A 522 -9.27 -6.34 -25.42
C ILE A 522 -8.66 -5.35 -24.42
N THR A 523 -7.33 -5.28 -24.32
CA THR A 523 -6.66 -4.33 -23.41
C THR A 523 -6.78 -2.87 -23.85
N SER A 524 -7.10 -2.60 -25.11
CA SER A 524 -7.33 -1.24 -25.63
C SER A 524 -8.77 -0.74 -25.41
N ILE A 525 -9.70 -1.64 -25.05
CA ILE A 525 -11.12 -1.30 -24.83
C ILE A 525 -11.34 -1.00 -23.34
N ASN A 526 -11.88 0.16 -23.04
CA ASN A 526 -12.09 0.59 -21.65
C ASN A 526 -13.20 -0.21 -21.00
N ASN A 527 -14.36 -0.27 -21.33
CA ASN A 527 -15.44 -0.89 -20.57
C ASN A 527 -15.75 -2.31 -21.09
N TRP A 528 -15.33 -3.33 -20.37
CA TRP A 528 -15.49 -4.72 -20.76
C TRP A 528 -16.87 -5.33 -20.49
N ASP A 529 -17.75 -4.61 -19.82
CA ASP A 529 -19.06 -5.11 -19.40
C ASP A 529 -20.22 -4.46 -20.16
N ILE A 530 -19.95 -3.77 -21.25
CA ILE A 530 -21.02 -3.28 -22.15
C ILE A 530 -21.42 -4.39 -23.10
N LYS A 531 -22.72 -4.60 -23.26
CA LYS A 531 -23.30 -5.48 -24.29
C LYS A 531 -23.09 -4.89 -25.68
N SER A 532 -21.86 -4.80 -26.12
CA SER A 532 -21.54 -4.42 -27.50
C SER A 532 -20.20 -5.01 -27.82
N SER A 533 -20.15 -6.00 -28.70
CA SER A 533 -18.90 -6.51 -29.20
C SER A 533 -18.26 -5.49 -30.15
N THR A 534 -17.05 -5.05 -29.80
CA THR A 534 -16.17 -4.32 -30.74
C THR A 534 -15.24 -5.26 -31.49
N ILE A 535 -15.33 -6.57 -31.22
CA ILE A 535 -14.53 -7.62 -31.82
C ILE A 535 -15.40 -8.31 -32.89
N PRO A 536 -15.02 -8.30 -34.18
CA PRO A 536 -15.78 -8.94 -35.21
C PRO A 536 -16.07 -10.41 -34.90
N ASP A 537 -17.30 -10.84 -35.15
CA ASP A 537 -17.80 -12.21 -34.96
C ASP A 537 -17.73 -12.77 -33.52
N ALA A 538 -17.38 -11.94 -32.54
CA ALA A 538 -17.38 -12.34 -31.13
C ALA A 538 -18.73 -12.06 -30.46
N PRO A 539 -19.19 -12.93 -29.55
CA PRO A 539 -20.37 -12.64 -28.72
C PRO A 539 -20.04 -11.50 -27.76
N GLU A 540 -20.93 -10.57 -27.58
CA GLU A 540 -20.94 -9.41 -26.68
C GLU A 540 -19.73 -9.31 -25.71
N THR A 541 -18.54 -9.09 -26.26
CA THR A 541 -17.30 -8.92 -25.48
C THR A 541 -17.03 -7.46 -25.22
N GLY A 542 -16.51 -7.17 -24.04
CA GLY A 542 -16.00 -5.85 -23.70
C GLY A 542 -14.48 -5.81 -23.68
N GLY A 543 -13.92 -4.77 -23.07
CA GLY A 543 -12.50 -4.61 -22.87
C GLY A 543 -12.05 -4.93 -21.44
N SER A 544 -10.76 -4.69 -21.19
CA SER A 544 -10.15 -4.85 -19.87
C SER A 544 -9.33 -3.65 -19.41
N ALA A 545 -9.22 -2.60 -20.23
CA ALA A 545 -8.45 -1.40 -19.91
C ALA A 545 -8.91 -0.76 -18.59
N LEU A 546 -7.95 -0.26 -17.82
CA LEU A 546 -8.16 0.49 -16.60
C LEU A 546 -7.72 1.94 -16.82
N VAL A 547 -8.65 2.81 -17.18
CA VAL A 547 -8.36 4.21 -17.53
C VAL A 547 -8.77 5.10 -16.36
N GLN A 548 -7.94 5.15 -15.31
CA GLN A 548 -8.22 5.95 -14.11
C GLN A 548 -7.32 7.19 -14.07
N LYS A 549 -7.93 8.36 -13.85
CA LYS A 549 -7.23 9.63 -13.69
C LYS A 549 -7.82 10.41 -12.54
N SER A 550 -6.94 10.98 -11.72
CA SER A 550 -7.36 11.87 -10.64
C SER A 550 -6.32 12.92 -10.31
N ASN A 551 -6.78 14.00 -9.69
CA ASN A 551 -5.93 15.03 -9.13
C ASN A 551 -6.27 15.21 -7.66
N LEU A 552 -5.26 15.20 -6.80
CA LEU A 552 -5.38 15.56 -5.40
C LEU A 552 -4.75 16.94 -5.19
N TYR A 553 -5.51 17.85 -4.63
CA TYR A 553 -5.03 19.15 -4.17
C TYR A 553 -5.10 19.19 -2.66
N HIS A 554 -4.00 19.53 -2.00
CA HIS A 554 -3.90 19.53 -0.55
C HIS A 554 -3.18 20.79 -0.07
N ILE A 555 -3.68 21.36 1.02
CA ILE A 555 -3.01 22.40 1.77
C ILE A 555 -3.04 22.05 3.25
N GLU A 556 -1.93 22.21 3.93
CA GLU A 556 -1.84 22.07 5.38
C GLU A 556 -1.01 23.20 6.01
N GLY A 557 -1.31 23.50 7.26
CA GLY A 557 -0.53 24.43 8.06
C GLY A 557 -0.47 23.97 9.51
N GLN A 558 0.65 24.27 10.15
CA GLN A 558 0.81 24.10 11.60
C GLN A 558 1.60 25.23 12.21
N TRP A 559 1.31 25.55 13.45
CA TRP A 559 1.93 26.63 14.21
C TRP A 559 2.27 26.16 15.62
N ASP A 560 3.54 26.26 15.98
CA ASP A 560 4.02 26.05 17.33
C ASP A 560 3.94 27.38 18.12
N LEU A 561 3.02 27.42 19.05
CA LEU A 561 2.73 28.57 19.91
C LEU A 561 3.30 28.39 21.34
N SER A 562 4.21 27.43 21.54
CA SER A 562 4.77 27.12 22.85
C SER A 562 5.48 28.30 23.52
N LYS A 563 6.07 29.19 22.72
CA LYS A 563 6.68 30.44 23.21
C LYS A 563 5.67 31.45 23.75
N GLN A 564 4.44 31.43 23.23
CA GLN A 564 3.33 32.29 23.64
C GLN A 564 2.50 31.66 24.79
N ALA A 565 2.44 30.35 24.86
CA ALA A 565 1.71 29.62 25.89
C ALA A 565 2.58 29.45 27.14
N LYS A 566 2.20 30.13 28.19
CA LYS A 566 3.01 30.24 29.42
C LYS A 566 3.15 28.94 30.22
N TYR A 567 2.17 28.03 30.14
CA TYR A 567 2.03 26.90 31.05
C TYR A 567 2.18 25.51 30.41
N PHE A 568 2.20 25.46 29.05
CA PHE A 568 2.26 24.23 28.29
C PHE A 568 2.78 24.52 26.87
N ASP A 569 3.32 23.52 26.21
CA ASP A 569 3.62 23.61 24.78
C ASP A 569 2.33 23.44 23.99
N LEU A 570 2.10 24.34 23.03
CA LEU A 570 0.89 24.37 22.22
C LEU A 570 1.24 24.33 20.74
N LEU A 571 0.73 23.28 20.06
CA LEU A 571 0.74 23.20 18.63
C LEU A 571 -0.70 23.22 18.10
N ILE A 572 -0.96 24.03 17.11
CA ILE A 572 -2.23 24.05 16.37
C ILE A 572 -1.96 23.80 14.90
N GLY A 573 -2.92 23.23 14.19
CA GLY A 573 -2.79 23.03 12.76
C GLY A 573 -4.10 22.62 12.10
N GLY A 574 -4.05 22.52 10.78
CA GLY A 574 -5.19 22.07 9.99
C GLY A 574 -4.78 21.77 8.57
N ASP A 575 -5.66 21.06 7.89
CA ASP A 575 -5.50 20.72 6.49
C ASP A 575 -6.83 20.72 5.73
N ALA A 576 -6.74 20.90 4.44
CA ALA A 576 -7.85 20.73 3.52
C ALA A 576 -7.36 20.02 2.26
N ARG A 577 -8.17 19.08 1.77
CA ARG A 577 -7.88 18.34 0.55
C ARG A 577 -9.10 18.16 -0.33
N VAL A 578 -8.86 18.24 -1.63
CA VAL A 578 -9.88 18.04 -2.67
C VAL A 578 -9.35 17.01 -3.65
N TYR A 579 -10.06 15.94 -3.77
CA TYR A 579 -9.86 14.97 -4.84
C TYR A 579 -10.76 15.35 -6.01
N GLU A 580 -10.18 15.47 -7.18
CA GLU A 580 -10.86 15.64 -8.46
C GLU A 580 -10.72 14.31 -9.23
N VAL A 581 -11.81 13.57 -9.34
CA VAL A 581 -11.85 12.30 -10.07
C VAL A 581 -12.41 12.56 -11.47
N ILE A 582 -11.72 12.07 -12.48
CA ILE A 582 -12.15 12.15 -13.88
C ILE A 582 -12.92 10.88 -14.19
N PRO A 583 -14.23 10.96 -14.53
CA PRO A 583 -15.02 9.79 -14.90
C PRO A 583 -14.37 9.03 -16.06
N ASP A 584 -14.29 7.72 -15.93
CA ASP A 584 -13.68 6.80 -16.89
C ASP A 584 -14.72 5.89 -17.60
N GLY A 585 -16.00 6.07 -17.25
CA GLY A 585 -17.11 5.30 -17.79
C GLY A 585 -17.25 3.88 -17.25
N ASN A 586 -16.30 3.42 -16.42
CA ASN A 586 -16.28 2.07 -15.84
C ASN A 586 -16.14 2.07 -14.33
N SER A 587 -14.99 2.49 -13.80
CA SER A 587 -14.74 2.50 -12.34
C SER A 587 -15.40 3.69 -11.67
N PHE A 588 -15.41 4.84 -12.34
CA PHE A 588 -16.00 6.09 -11.88
C PHE A 588 -16.88 6.68 -12.98
N VAL A 589 -18.10 7.01 -12.62
CA VAL A 589 -19.11 7.53 -13.54
C VAL A 589 -19.66 8.85 -13.04
N ASP A 590 -20.12 9.70 -13.94
CA ASP A 590 -20.88 10.90 -13.59
C ASP A 590 -22.29 10.51 -13.10
N PHE A 591 -22.51 10.60 -11.80
CA PHE A 591 -23.78 10.26 -11.15
C PHE A 591 -24.90 11.24 -11.50
N GLY A 592 -24.61 12.41 -12.05
CA GLY A 592 -25.60 13.35 -12.58
C GLY A 592 -26.28 12.86 -13.86
N ARG A 593 -25.70 11.88 -14.55
CA ARG A 593 -26.26 11.30 -15.77
C ARG A 593 -27.28 10.18 -15.44
N ALA A 594 -28.22 9.97 -16.35
CA ALA A 594 -29.14 8.84 -16.26
C ALA A 594 -28.36 7.50 -16.18
N ILE A 595 -28.89 6.53 -15.42
CA ILE A 595 -28.22 5.22 -15.19
C ILE A 595 -27.79 4.55 -16.50
N ALA A 596 -28.66 4.59 -17.51
CA ALA A 596 -28.39 4.00 -18.83
C ALA A 596 -27.27 4.69 -19.64
N ASP A 597 -26.86 5.90 -19.25
CA ASP A 597 -25.86 6.72 -19.96
C ASP A 597 -24.54 6.88 -19.20
N ARG A 598 -24.48 6.42 -17.92
CA ARG A 598 -23.32 6.63 -17.04
C ARG A 598 -22.01 6.07 -17.58
N GLY A 599 -22.04 4.97 -18.33
CA GLY A 599 -20.86 4.35 -18.94
C GLY A 599 -20.57 4.78 -20.37
N LYS A 600 -21.42 5.64 -20.97
CA LYS A 600 -21.29 6.04 -22.37
C LYS A 600 -20.39 7.26 -22.55
N GLN A 601 -19.49 7.21 -23.52
CA GLN A 601 -18.66 8.34 -23.89
C GLN A 601 -19.50 9.45 -24.55
N LEU A 602 -19.18 10.69 -24.23
CA LEU A 602 -19.76 11.88 -24.86
C LEU A 602 -19.04 12.21 -26.19
N PRO A 603 -19.65 13.04 -27.05
CA PRO A 603 -19.04 13.42 -28.33
C PRO A 603 -17.67 14.12 -28.21
N ASP A 604 -17.38 14.73 -27.06
CA ASP A 604 -16.09 15.37 -26.78
C ASP A 604 -15.02 14.38 -26.27
N GLY A 605 -15.35 13.09 -26.21
CA GLY A 605 -14.45 12.04 -25.74
C GLY A 605 -14.43 11.86 -24.22
N THR A 606 -15.18 12.64 -23.43
CA THR A 606 -15.27 12.50 -21.96
C THR A 606 -16.41 11.54 -21.58
N TYR A 607 -16.46 11.18 -20.27
CA TYR A 607 -17.53 10.35 -19.72
C TYR A 607 -18.45 11.14 -18.76
N GLY A 608 -18.41 12.47 -18.80
CA GLY A 608 -19.23 13.36 -18.02
C GLY A 608 -18.43 14.31 -17.12
N ASP A 609 -19.12 14.91 -16.16
CA ASP A 609 -18.54 15.93 -15.27
C ASP A 609 -17.63 15.32 -14.22
N LYS A 610 -16.59 16.06 -13.85
CA LYS A 610 -15.62 15.68 -12.82
C LYS A 610 -16.29 15.55 -11.45
N ILE A 611 -15.89 14.55 -10.69
CA ILE A 611 -16.39 14.28 -9.35
C ILE A 611 -15.44 14.88 -8.33
N TYR A 612 -15.98 15.61 -7.35
CA TYR A 612 -15.18 16.22 -6.29
C TYR A 612 -15.49 15.59 -4.94
N TYR A 613 -14.44 15.08 -4.27
CA TYR A 613 -14.52 14.55 -2.92
C TYR A 613 -13.65 15.39 -1.99
N LYS A 614 -14.25 16.02 -0.99
CA LYS A 614 -13.63 17.07 -0.18
C LYS A 614 -13.49 16.62 1.27
N LYS A 615 -12.38 17.02 1.92
CA LYS A 615 -12.14 16.77 3.34
C LYS A 615 -11.37 17.94 3.93
N MET A 616 -11.63 18.24 5.20
CA MET A 616 -10.87 19.24 5.97
C MET A 616 -10.75 18.79 7.42
N GLY A 617 -9.69 19.21 8.08
CA GLY A 617 -9.47 18.91 9.47
C GLY A 617 -8.69 20.01 10.19
N VAL A 618 -8.93 20.13 11.48
CA VAL A 618 -8.17 21.01 12.36
C VAL A 618 -7.77 20.26 13.62
N PHE A 619 -6.60 20.53 14.15
CA PHE A 619 -6.12 19.85 15.34
C PHE A 619 -5.43 20.82 16.32
N THR A 620 -5.42 20.44 17.57
CA THR A 620 -4.61 21.07 18.61
C THR A 620 -3.88 19.99 19.40
N GLN A 621 -2.70 20.33 19.88
CA GLN A 621 -1.87 19.47 20.71
C GLN A 621 -1.32 20.27 21.87
N LEU A 622 -1.42 19.71 23.06
CA LEU A 622 -0.91 20.25 24.32
C LEU A 622 0.12 19.28 24.89
N THR A 623 1.25 19.79 25.31
CA THR A 623 2.27 19.00 26.00
C THR A 623 2.71 19.73 27.26
N LYS A 624 2.86 18.99 28.35
CA LYS A 624 3.40 19.52 29.60
C LYS A 624 4.28 18.52 30.30
N THR A 625 5.39 19.00 30.82
CA THR A 625 6.31 18.23 31.64
C THR A 625 6.17 18.59 33.10
N PHE A 626 6.38 17.61 33.98
CA PHE A 626 6.29 17.69 35.42
C PHE A 626 7.49 17.00 36.06
N PHE A 627 7.77 17.31 37.36
CA PHE A 627 8.78 16.63 38.14
C PHE A 627 10.17 16.63 37.46
N GLU A 628 10.69 17.81 37.14
CA GLU A 628 11.99 17.98 36.49
C GLU A 628 12.10 17.15 35.18
N GLU A 629 11.06 17.23 34.35
CA GLU A 629 10.93 16.51 33.07
C GLU A 629 10.81 14.96 33.16
N LYS A 630 10.61 14.40 34.34
CA LYS A 630 10.43 12.96 34.53
C LYS A 630 9.07 12.45 34.03
N LEU A 631 8.03 13.30 34.07
CA LEU A 631 6.70 12.96 33.58
C LEU A 631 6.27 13.94 32.49
N LYS A 632 6.06 13.46 31.27
CA LYS A 632 5.51 14.19 30.14
C LYS A 632 4.08 13.75 29.92
N ILE A 633 3.12 14.67 29.96
CA ILE A 633 1.72 14.46 29.58
C ILE A 633 1.47 15.12 28.24
N PHE A 634 0.83 14.38 27.36
CA PHE A 634 0.51 14.78 26.02
C PHE A 634 -0.98 14.60 25.76
N GLY A 635 -1.63 15.61 25.19
CA GLY A 635 -3.02 15.57 24.76
C GLY A 635 -3.17 16.16 23.37
N SER A 636 -3.94 15.53 22.49
CA SER A 636 -4.35 16.13 21.22
C SER A 636 -5.82 15.85 20.93
N LEU A 637 -6.43 16.77 20.21
CA LEU A 637 -7.80 16.66 19.72
C LEU A 637 -7.82 17.14 18.28
N ARG A 638 -8.42 16.32 17.40
CA ARG A 638 -8.63 16.67 16.01
C ARG A 638 -10.11 16.59 15.68
N TYR A 639 -10.59 17.54 14.89
CA TYR A 639 -11.92 17.57 14.27
C TYR A 639 -11.76 17.45 12.76
N ASP A 640 -12.48 16.51 12.14
CA ASP A 640 -12.47 16.28 10.71
C ASP A 640 -13.87 16.33 10.14
N TYR A 641 -13.99 16.96 9.00
CA TYR A 641 -15.24 17.14 8.27
C TYR A 641 -15.12 16.63 6.82
N ASN A 642 -16.16 15.90 6.42
CA ASN A 642 -16.38 15.46 5.06
C ASN A 642 -17.87 15.69 4.75
N PRO A 643 -18.24 16.37 3.65
CA PRO A 643 -19.67 16.64 3.34
C PRO A 643 -20.56 15.41 3.24
N GLU A 644 -19.99 14.24 2.96
CA GLU A 644 -20.73 13.00 2.71
C GLU A 644 -20.98 12.17 3.99
N PHE A 645 -20.31 12.51 5.10
CA PHE A 645 -20.35 11.73 6.34
C PHE A 645 -20.44 12.64 7.57
N ASP A 646 -20.83 12.06 8.70
CA ASP A 646 -20.80 12.75 9.97
C ASP A 646 -19.38 13.19 10.33
N PRO A 647 -19.22 14.36 10.97
CA PRO A 647 -17.91 14.84 11.44
C PRO A 647 -17.31 13.91 12.48
N GLU A 648 -15.97 13.83 12.51
CA GLU A 648 -15.24 12.97 13.44
C GLU A 648 -14.36 13.78 14.40
N PHE A 649 -14.43 13.38 15.68
CA PHE A 649 -13.54 13.87 16.74
C PHE A 649 -12.56 12.78 17.13
N THR A 650 -11.27 13.10 17.13
CA THR A 650 -10.20 12.12 17.34
C THR A 650 -9.31 12.58 18.49
N PRO A 651 -9.59 12.16 19.73
CA PRO A 651 -8.74 12.44 20.89
C PRO A 651 -7.55 11.49 20.96
N ARG A 652 -6.43 11.99 21.53
CA ARG A 652 -5.29 11.21 22.00
C ARG A 652 -4.84 11.77 23.35
N VAL A 653 -4.54 10.88 24.28
CA VAL A 653 -3.89 11.21 25.56
C VAL A 653 -2.76 10.22 25.78
N ALA A 654 -1.60 10.73 26.15
CA ALA A 654 -0.44 9.89 26.46
C ALA A 654 0.32 10.42 27.67
N ALA A 655 0.95 9.51 28.40
CA ALA A 655 1.88 9.82 29.47
C ALA A 655 3.18 9.06 29.21
N VAL A 656 4.30 9.78 29.33
CA VAL A 656 5.65 9.19 29.31
C VAL A 656 6.32 9.48 30.64
N TYR A 657 6.70 8.41 31.35
CA TYR A 657 7.42 8.50 32.63
C TYR A 657 8.86 8.03 32.42
N SER A 658 9.80 8.95 32.64
CA SER A 658 11.23 8.73 32.53
C SER A 658 11.86 8.96 33.91
N PRO A 659 11.95 7.93 34.79
CA PRO A 659 12.53 8.08 36.12
C PRO A 659 13.98 8.57 36.08
N ASP A 660 14.70 8.17 35.03
CA ASP A 660 16.07 8.56 34.70
C ASP A 660 16.25 8.64 33.16
N GLU A 661 17.47 8.87 32.69
CA GLU A 661 17.79 8.97 31.28
C GLU A 661 17.82 7.62 30.54
N HIS A 662 17.76 6.49 31.27
CA HIS A 662 17.88 5.15 30.72
C HIS A 662 16.54 4.43 30.54
N HIS A 663 15.53 4.79 31.34
CA HIS A 663 14.26 4.09 31.40
C HIS A 663 13.10 4.99 31.00
N ASN A 664 12.27 4.55 30.05
CA ASN A 664 11.10 5.30 29.62
C ASN A 664 9.88 4.36 29.53
N PHE A 665 8.84 4.69 30.27
CA PHE A 665 7.56 4.01 30.27
C PHE A 665 6.52 4.89 29.60
N ARG A 666 5.69 4.33 28.72
CA ARG A 666 4.61 5.08 28.09
C ARG A 666 3.28 4.36 28.20
N VAL A 667 2.21 5.14 28.30
CA VAL A 667 0.82 4.69 28.16
C VAL A 667 0.12 5.66 27.23
N THR A 668 -0.58 5.15 26.22
CA THR A 668 -1.28 5.97 25.24
C THR A 668 -2.67 5.41 25.00
N TYR A 669 -3.68 6.24 25.14
CA TYR A 669 -5.02 6.00 24.61
C TYR A 669 -5.26 6.94 23.44
N GLN A 670 -5.71 6.38 22.32
CA GLN A 670 -6.02 7.18 21.14
C GLN A 670 -7.19 6.59 20.36
N GLN A 671 -7.93 7.48 19.74
CA GLN A 671 -8.88 7.12 18.70
C GLN A 671 -8.29 7.41 17.33
N GLY A 672 -8.74 6.67 16.35
CA GLY A 672 -8.46 6.91 14.95
C GLY A 672 -9.72 6.63 14.14
N TYR A 673 -9.76 7.12 12.92
CA TYR A 673 -10.87 6.89 12.02
C TYR A 673 -10.41 6.87 10.57
N ARG A 674 -11.28 6.35 9.72
CA ARG A 674 -11.09 6.32 8.28
C ARG A 674 -12.41 6.59 7.57
N PHE A 675 -12.50 7.63 6.79
CA PHE A 675 -13.59 7.76 5.82
C PHE A 675 -13.40 6.72 4.71
N PRO A 676 -14.47 6.25 4.06
CA PRO A 676 -14.34 5.47 2.85
C PRO A 676 -13.38 6.15 1.86
N GLY A 677 -12.45 5.38 1.30
CA GLY A 677 -11.56 5.86 0.24
C GLY A 677 -12.36 6.16 -1.03
N LEU A 678 -11.75 6.85 -2.02
CA LEU A 678 -12.46 7.23 -3.25
C LEU A 678 -13.14 6.05 -3.93
N PHE A 679 -12.42 4.93 -4.05
CA PHE A 679 -12.98 3.73 -4.67
C PHE A 679 -14.10 3.11 -3.83
N GLU A 680 -13.96 3.08 -2.51
CA GLU A 680 -14.99 2.59 -1.60
C GLU A 680 -16.24 3.49 -1.58
N ALA A 681 -16.05 4.81 -1.73
CA ALA A 681 -17.11 5.80 -1.72
C ALA A 681 -17.86 5.89 -3.07
N LEU A 682 -17.11 5.94 -4.18
CA LEU A 682 -17.60 6.42 -5.48
C LEU A 682 -17.57 5.37 -6.60
N SER A 683 -17.08 4.15 -6.36
CA SER A 683 -16.97 3.16 -7.45
C SER A 683 -18.31 2.78 -8.06
N TYR A 684 -18.27 2.51 -9.37
CA TYR A 684 -19.40 2.00 -10.13
C TYR A 684 -18.89 1.01 -11.17
N VAL A 685 -18.22 -0.05 -10.70
CA VAL A 685 -17.58 -1.04 -11.58
C VAL A 685 -18.61 -2.05 -12.04
N ASN A 686 -18.80 -2.12 -13.34
CA ASN A 686 -19.69 -3.04 -13.99
C ASN A 686 -18.94 -4.32 -14.35
N ASN A 687 -19.04 -5.36 -13.52
CA ASN A 687 -18.30 -6.63 -13.66
C ASN A 687 -19.24 -7.75 -14.15
N GLY A 688 -19.76 -7.66 -15.36
CA GLY A 688 -20.66 -8.69 -15.92
C GLY A 688 -21.86 -8.91 -15.00
N ARG A 689 -21.92 -10.06 -14.36
CA ARG A 689 -23.02 -10.44 -13.50
C ARG A 689 -23.12 -9.62 -12.20
N VAL A 690 -22.02 -9.09 -11.68
CA VAL A 690 -21.96 -8.39 -10.40
C VAL A 690 -21.45 -6.97 -10.63
N LYS A 691 -22.28 -5.99 -10.31
CA LYS A 691 -21.88 -4.58 -10.25
C LYS A 691 -21.26 -4.27 -8.90
N ARG A 692 -20.06 -3.71 -8.85
CA ARG A 692 -19.46 -3.18 -7.62
C ARG A 692 -19.81 -1.71 -7.51
N VAL A 693 -20.49 -1.34 -6.42
CA VAL A 693 -20.93 0.04 -6.18
C VAL A 693 -20.34 0.60 -4.89
N GLY A 694 -20.10 1.90 -4.90
CA GLY A 694 -19.60 2.63 -3.75
C GLY A 694 -20.61 2.75 -2.62
N SER A 695 -20.15 3.30 -1.51
CA SER A 695 -20.92 3.35 -0.27
C SER A 695 -21.81 4.59 -0.13
N LEU A 696 -21.70 5.60 -1.02
CA LEU A 696 -22.50 6.82 -0.92
C LEU A 696 -23.95 6.55 -1.28
N SER A 697 -24.87 7.04 -0.46
CA SER A 697 -26.28 6.69 -0.52
C SER A 697 -26.98 7.11 -1.83
N TYR A 698 -26.53 8.21 -2.45
CA TYR A 698 -27.11 8.69 -3.72
C TYR A 698 -26.78 7.76 -4.91
N ILE A 699 -25.77 6.89 -4.80
CA ILE A 699 -25.47 5.88 -5.82
C ILE A 699 -26.59 4.83 -5.91
N ASN A 700 -27.28 4.57 -4.78
CA ASN A 700 -28.41 3.64 -4.71
C ASN A 700 -29.65 4.12 -5.50
N GLU A 701 -29.74 5.42 -5.79
CA GLU A 701 -30.93 5.99 -6.44
C GLU A 701 -31.18 5.30 -7.78
N GLY A 702 -32.36 4.70 -7.91
CA GLY A 702 -32.76 3.91 -9.06
C GLY A 702 -32.15 2.50 -9.18
N LEU A 703 -31.29 2.09 -8.25
CA LEU A 703 -30.65 0.75 -8.25
C LEU A 703 -31.23 -0.19 -7.19
N GLY A 704 -31.74 0.32 -6.08
CA GLY A 704 -32.49 -0.41 -5.06
C GLY A 704 -31.70 -1.38 -4.18
N TYR A 705 -30.36 -1.36 -4.21
CA TYR A 705 -29.55 -2.36 -3.48
C TYR A 705 -29.54 -2.16 -1.95
N LEU A 706 -29.87 -0.97 -1.44
CA LEU A 706 -29.92 -0.68 0.01
C LEU A 706 -31.27 -1.06 0.62
N ASP A 707 -32.37 -0.91 -0.11
CA ASP A 707 -33.74 -0.93 0.40
C ASP A 707 -34.64 -1.99 -0.26
N ASN A 708 -34.32 -2.44 -1.47
CA ASN A 708 -35.11 -3.38 -2.26
C ASN A 708 -34.27 -4.61 -2.69
N SER A 709 -33.53 -5.23 -1.75
CA SER A 709 -32.67 -6.36 -2.08
C SER A 709 -32.80 -7.52 -1.10
N TYR A 710 -32.44 -8.71 -1.58
CA TYR A 710 -32.26 -9.90 -0.77
C TYR A 710 -30.76 -10.17 -0.56
N THR A 711 -30.40 -10.81 0.57
CA THR A 711 -29.02 -11.25 0.79
C THR A 711 -28.66 -12.33 -0.23
N ARG A 712 -27.47 -12.26 -0.80
CA ARG A 712 -26.98 -13.29 -1.74
C ARG A 712 -26.96 -14.69 -1.12
N ALA A 713 -26.62 -14.81 0.16
CA ALA A 713 -26.61 -16.09 0.87
C ALA A 713 -28.01 -16.74 0.89
N SER A 714 -29.06 -15.96 1.18
CA SER A 714 -30.43 -16.46 1.17
C SER A 714 -30.89 -16.85 -0.24
N GLY A 715 -30.49 -16.08 -1.26
CA GLY A 715 -30.78 -16.42 -2.65
C GLY A 715 -30.15 -17.73 -3.11
N VAL A 716 -28.95 -18.07 -2.61
CA VAL A 716 -28.31 -19.38 -2.87
C VAL A 716 -29.10 -20.52 -2.24
N VAL A 717 -29.49 -20.38 -0.95
CA VAL A 717 -30.28 -21.39 -0.24
C VAL A 717 -31.67 -21.60 -0.89
N PHE A 718 -32.31 -20.49 -1.24
CA PHE A 718 -33.60 -20.51 -1.94
C PHE A 718 -33.51 -21.25 -3.28
N ASN A 719 -32.54 -20.90 -4.14
CA ASN A 719 -32.39 -21.57 -5.45
C ASN A 719 -32.03 -23.06 -5.30
N ALA A 720 -31.27 -23.44 -4.29
CA ALA A 720 -30.97 -24.85 -4.00
C ALA A 720 -32.24 -25.63 -3.61
N ALA A 721 -33.09 -25.06 -2.75
CA ALA A 721 -34.36 -25.67 -2.35
C ALA A 721 -35.33 -25.80 -3.52
N VAL A 722 -35.45 -24.76 -4.35
CA VAL A 722 -36.27 -24.81 -5.57
C VAL A 722 -35.77 -25.88 -6.53
N ASN A 723 -34.46 -25.96 -6.79
CA ASN A 723 -33.90 -26.98 -7.69
C ASN A 723 -34.12 -28.40 -7.15
N ALA A 724 -34.05 -28.61 -5.83
CA ALA A 724 -34.35 -29.90 -5.21
C ALA A 724 -35.85 -30.29 -5.39
N ALA A 725 -36.75 -29.35 -5.20
CA ALA A 725 -38.19 -29.58 -5.43
C ALA A 725 -38.51 -29.86 -6.90
N VAL A 726 -37.88 -29.15 -7.83
CA VAL A 726 -38.01 -29.40 -9.28
C VAL A 726 -37.49 -30.80 -9.65
N ALA A 727 -36.35 -31.21 -9.08
CA ALA A 727 -35.82 -32.56 -9.26
C ALA A 727 -36.76 -33.62 -8.74
N ALA A 728 -37.58 -33.31 -7.74
CA ALA A 728 -38.64 -34.18 -7.20
C ALA A 728 -39.95 -34.11 -8.01
N GLY A 729 -40.00 -33.34 -9.12
CA GLY A 729 -41.16 -33.26 -10.02
C GLY A 729 -42.09 -32.07 -9.80
N ALA A 730 -41.75 -31.09 -8.94
CA ALA A 730 -42.55 -29.91 -8.75
C ALA A 730 -42.40 -28.91 -9.92
N ASP A 731 -43.48 -28.15 -10.21
CA ASP A 731 -43.37 -26.96 -11.07
C ASP A 731 -42.43 -25.95 -10.44
N ARG A 732 -41.61 -25.28 -11.26
CA ARG A 732 -40.53 -24.38 -10.79
C ARG A 732 -41.09 -23.13 -10.08
N ASN A 733 -42.14 -22.55 -10.60
CA ASN A 733 -42.76 -21.36 -10.01
C ASN A 733 -43.51 -21.70 -8.70
N VAL A 734 -44.22 -22.84 -8.68
CA VAL A 734 -44.87 -23.36 -7.47
C VAL A 734 -43.82 -23.66 -6.40
N ALA A 735 -42.75 -24.31 -6.76
CA ALA A 735 -41.61 -24.59 -5.84
C ALA A 735 -40.98 -23.30 -5.30
N ALA A 736 -40.85 -22.26 -6.12
CA ALA A 736 -40.33 -20.97 -5.69
C ALA A 736 -41.20 -20.30 -4.65
N LEU A 737 -42.51 -20.19 -4.94
CA LEU A 737 -43.48 -19.58 -4.02
C LEU A 737 -43.61 -20.36 -2.71
N ALA A 738 -43.48 -21.68 -2.74
CA ALA A 738 -43.47 -22.53 -1.56
C ALA A 738 -42.23 -22.36 -0.67
N ASN A 739 -41.12 -21.89 -1.26
CA ASN A 739 -39.86 -21.68 -0.55
C ASN A 739 -39.51 -20.20 -0.33
N LYS A 740 -40.43 -19.26 -0.55
CA LYS A 740 -40.22 -17.82 -0.49
C LYS A 740 -39.66 -17.32 0.85
N ASP A 741 -39.99 -17.98 1.95
CA ASP A 741 -39.53 -17.61 3.30
C ASP A 741 -38.02 -17.87 3.52
N LEU A 742 -37.36 -18.56 2.61
CA LEU A 742 -35.90 -18.70 2.60
C LEU A 742 -35.20 -17.43 2.13
N LEU A 743 -35.92 -16.52 1.44
CA LEU A 743 -35.35 -15.24 0.99
C LEU A 743 -35.35 -14.24 2.14
N VAL A 744 -34.17 -13.76 2.50
CA VAL A 744 -33.98 -12.81 3.60
C VAL A 744 -33.68 -11.43 3.02
N LYS A 745 -34.49 -10.43 3.43
CA LYS A 745 -34.25 -9.02 3.07
C LYS A 745 -32.83 -8.61 3.54
N ALA A 746 -32.10 -7.95 2.67
CA ALA A 746 -30.82 -7.36 3.06
C ALA A 746 -31.07 -6.14 3.96
N ASP A 747 -30.37 -6.11 5.10
CA ASP A 747 -30.37 -4.99 6.04
C ASP A 747 -28.97 -4.39 6.06
N LEU A 748 -28.72 -3.49 5.09
CA LEU A 748 -27.43 -2.84 4.90
C LEU A 748 -27.42 -1.48 5.62
N PRO A 749 -26.54 -1.26 6.60
CA PRO A 749 -26.39 0.05 7.22
C PRO A 749 -25.87 1.06 6.19
N LYS A 750 -26.31 2.31 6.32
CA LYS A 750 -25.66 3.42 5.59
C LYS A 750 -24.18 3.47 5.97
N ALA A 751 -23.35 3.71 4.96
CA ALA A 751 -21.91 3.77 5.21
C ALA A 751 -21.54 4.94 6.14
N ARG A 752 -20.67 4.64 7.10
CA ARG A 752 -20.11 5.58 8.06
C ARG A 752 -18.60 5.38 8.18
N PRO A 753 -17.87 6.35 8.75
CA PRO A 753 -16.44 6.16 8.99
C PRO A 753 -16.16 4.93 9.85
N GLU A 754 -15.11 4.20 9.48
CA GLU A 754 -14.55 3.14 10.32
C GLU A 754 -13.74 3.78 11.45
N LYS A 755 -13.93 3.33 12.69
CA LYS A 755 -13.28 3.87 13.89
C LYS A 755 -12.43 2.82 14.58
N ILE A 756 -11.33 3.27 15.18
CA ILE A 756 -10.48 2.46 16.05
C ILE A 756 -10.30 3.15 17.39
N ASN A 757 -10.43 2.38 18.46
CA ASN A 757 -10.00 2.75 19.81
C ASN A 757 -8.77 1.90 20.17
N SER A 758 -7.66 2.54 20.47
CA SER A 758 -6.37 1.89 20.72
C SER A 758 -5.85 2.26 22.10
N LEU A 759 -5.52 1.26 22.90
CA LEU A 759 -4.75 1.40 24.14
C LEU A 759 -3.40 0.73 23.93
N GLU A 760 -2.34 1.45 24.23
CA GLU A 760 -0.96 0.97 24.08
C GLU A 760 -0.18 1.24 25.37
N VAL A 761 0.65 0.28 25.76
CA VAL A 761 1.67 0.44 26.79
C VAL A 761 3.03 0.10 26.19
N GLY A 762 4.06 0.81 26.60
CA GLY A 762 5.39 0.59 26.08
C GLY A 762 6.48 0.86 27.11
N TYR A 763 7.61 0.21 26.89
CA TYR A 763 8.83 0.42 27.66
C TYR A 763 10.01 0.48 26.70
N LYS A 764 10.81 1.53 26.79
CA LYS A 764 12.04 1.68 26.02
C LYS A 764 13.19 2.04 26.93
N SER A 765 14.30 1.31 26.81
CA SER A 765 15.47 1.55 27.66
C SER A 765 16.77 1.47 26.89
N VAL A 766 17.78 2.18 27.41
CA VAL A 766 19.15 2.19 26.88
C VAL A 766 20.09 1.90 28.02
N LEU A 767 20.67 0.73 28.03
CA LEU A 767 21.41 0.14 29.16
C LEU A 767 22.86 -0.16 28.77
N LEU A 768 23.68 -0.57 29.76
CA LEU A 768 25.07 -1.01 29.59
C LEU A 768 25.91 0.03 28.82
N GLU A 769 25.96 1.27 29.30
CA GLU A 769 26.68 2.36 28.65
C GLU A 769 26.29 2.55 27.20
N ASN A 770 24.98 2.56 26.95
CA ASN A 770 24.38 2.71 25.61
C ASN A 770 24.70 1.55 24.64
N ARG A 771 25.02 0.35 25.11
CA ARG A 771 25.27 -0.83 24.28
C ARG A 771 24.05 -1.73 24.08
N LEU A 772 23.06 -1.67 24.98
CA LEU A 772 21.86 -2.48 24.95
C LEU A 772 20.63 -1.58 24.87
N VAL A 773 19.83 -1.74 23.83
CA VAL A 773 18.49 -1.15 23.71
C VAL A 773 17.45 -2.24 23.82
N ILE A 774 16.45 -2.01 24.65
CA ILE A 774 15.25 -2.85 24.78
C ILE A 774 14.05 -1.96 24.48
N ASP A 775 13.18 -2.42 23.60
CA ASP A 775 11.94 -1.74 23.24
C ASP A 775 10.79 -2.75 23.21
N ILE A 776 9.85 -2.57 24.13
CA ILE A 776 8.67 -3.44 24.29
C ILE A 776 7.44 -2.58 24.11
N ASP A 777 6.49 -3.06 23.34
CA ASP A 777 5.14 -2.50 23.28
C ASP A 777 4.08 -3.59 23.28
N ALA A 778 2.92 -3.27 23.86
CA ALA A 778 1.72 -4.10 23.82
C ALA A 778 0.51 -3.21 23.59
N TYR A 779 -0.44 -3.70 22.80
CA TYR A 779 -1.61 -2.94 22.39
C TYR A 779 -2.88 -3.78 22.34
N THR A 780 -4.00 -3.11 22.47
CA THR A 780 -5.33 -3.64 22.12
C THR A 780 -6.11 -2.60 21.34
N ASN A 781 -6.67 -3.03 20.23
CA ASN A 781 -7.47 -2.20 19.34
C ASN A 781 -8.89 -2.75 19.24
N THR A 782 -9.86 -1.85 19.24
CA THR A 782 -11.27 -2.18 18.99
C THR A 782 -11.73 -1.38 17.78
N TYR A 783 -12.18 -2.10 16.74
CA TYR A 783 -12.70 -1.52 15.50
C TYR A 783 -14.22 -1.52 15.53
N ASP A 784 -14.83 -0.36 15.28
CA ASP A 784 -16.25 -0.16 15.10
C ASP A 784 -16.55 0.34 13.70
N GLY A 785 -17.66 -0.17 13.10
CA GLY A 785 -18.02 0.18 11.75
C GLY A 785 -17.00 -0.25 10.70
N PHE A 786 -16.35 -1.40 10.88
CA PHE A 786 -15.39 -1.96 9.94
C PHE A 786 -15.98 -2.00 8.52
N LEU A 787 -15.27 -1.42 7.54
CA LEU A 787 -15.71 -1.38 6.14
C LEU A 787 -15.36 -2.68 5.41
N GLY A 788 -16.37 -3.28 4.81
CA GLY A 788 -16.24 -4.50 4.02
C GLY A 788 -17.20 -4.50 2.83
N GLN A 789 -17.26 -5.62 2.11
CA GLN A 789 -18.14 -5.79 0.95
C GLN A 789 -19.11 -6.92 1.16
N VAL A 790 -20.37 -6.70 0.81
CA VAL A 790 -21.42 -7.72 0.78
C VAL A 790 -22.04 -7.82 -0.60
N GLN A 791 -22.57 -9.00 -0.93
CA GLN A 791 -23.34 -9.19 -2.16
C GLN A 791 -24.82 -9.26 -1.85
N VAL A 792 -25.62 -8.56 -2.67
CA VAL A 792 -27.07 -8.56 -2.64
C VAL A 792 -27.65 -8.74 -4.03
N ASP A 793 -28.84 -9.31 -4.10
CA ASP A 793 -29.60 -9.50 -5.33
C ASP A 793 -30.85 -8.62 -5.29
N VAL A 794 -31.03 -7.78 -6.30
CA VAL A 794 -32.18 -6.86 -6.47
C VAL A 794 -33.11 -7.44 -7.53
N PRO A 795 -34.36 -7.81 -7.20
CA PRO A 795 -35.33 -8.27 -8.20
C PRO A 795 -35.69 -7.09 -9.12
N LYS A 796 -35.60 -7.32 -10.43
CA LYS A 796 -35.80 -6.28 -11.41
C LYS A 796 -37.27 -5.94 -11.60
N ASP A 797 -37.58 -4.65 -11.51
CA ASP A 797 -38.94 -4.11 -11.67
C ASP A 797 -39.98 -4.74 -10.72
N ALA A 798 -39.52 -5.26 -9.55
CA ALA A 798 -40.39 -5.89 -8.54
C ALA A 798 -39.97 -5.44 -7.14
N ILE A 799 -40.92 -5.43 -6.21
CA ILE A 799 -40.70 -5.03 -4.81
C ILE A 799 -40.51 -6.29 -3.97
N ILE A 800 -39.43 -6.33 -3.16
CA ILE A 800 -39.15 -7.47 -2.25
C ILE A 800 -40.36 -7.76 -1.34
N GLY A 801 -40.62 -9.06 -1.09
CA GLY A 801 -41.79 -9.53 -0.33
C GLY A 801 -43.03 -9.81 -1.20
N THR A 802 -43.03 -9.47 -2.49
CA THR A 802 -44.07 -9.86 -3.45
C THR A 802 -43.74 -11.18 -4.14
N ASP A 803 -44.77 -11.89 -4.58
CA ASP A 803 -44.57 -13.15 -5.33
C ASP A 803 -43.84 -12.90 -6.65
N ASP A 804 -44.03 -11.72 -7.29
CA ASP A 804 -43.29 -11.34 -8.49
C ASP A 804 -41.81 -11.23 -8.19
N ALA A 805 -41.37 -10.56 -7.11
CA ALA A 805 -39.96 -10.50 -6.70
C ALA A 805 -39.36 -11.88 -6.45
N VAL A 806 -40.16 -12.82 -5.86
CA VAL A 806 -39.72 -14.19 -5.62
C VAL A 806 -39.44 -14.93 -6.96
N LEU A 807 -40.31 -14.76 -7.93
CA LEU A 807 -40.17 -15.35 -9.25
C LEU A 807 -39.00 -14.76 -10.01
N LYS A 808 -38.71 -13.45 -9.87
CA LYS A 808 -37.52 -12.80 -10.43
C LYS A 808 -36.22 -13.40 -9.88
N MET A 809 -36.20 -13.90 -8.63
CA MET A 809 -35.01 -14.53 -8.04
C MET A 809 -34.64 -15.88 -8.67
N LEU A 810 -35.52 -16.48 -9.46
CA LEU A 810 -35.27 -17.70 -10.24
C LEU A 810 -34.40 -17.45 -11.47
N ASP A 811 -34.50 -16.23 -12.04
CA ASP A 811 -33.79 -15.88 -13.24
C ASP A 811 -32.53 -15.10 -12.92
N ALA A 812 -31.41 -15.70 -13.25
CA ALA A 812 -30.11 -15.06 -13.09
C ALA A 812 -29.81 -14.04 -14.22
N ASN A 813 -30.68 -13.85 -15.19
CA ASN A 813 -30.49 -12.87 -16.26
C ASN A 813 -30.69 -11.44 -15.72
N ARG A 814 -29.70 -10.58 -15.91
CA ARG A 814 -29.72 -9.15 -15.53
C ARG A 814 -30.83 -8.36 -16.23
N ASP A 815 -31.27 -8.79 -17.40
CA ASP A 815 -32.25 -8.04 -18.19
C ASP A 815 -33.69 -8.34 -17.79
N ALA A 816 -33.95 -9.51 -17.21
CA ALA A 816 -35.28 -10.01 -16.93
C ALA A 816 -35.53 -10.41 -15.47
N GLY A 817 -34.49 -10.89 -14.76
CA GLY A 817 -34.62 -11.47 -13.44
C GLY A 817 -34.13 -10.57 -12.31
N GLN A 818 -32.84 -10.57 -12.06
CA GLN A 818 -32.25 -9.87 -10.92
C GLN A 818 -30.88 -9.24 -11.26
N ASP A 819 -30.64 -8.06 -10.72
CA ASP A 819 -29.32 -7.45 -10.68
C ASP A 819 -28.58 -7.90 -9.42
N ARG A 820 -27.28 -8.16 -9.53
CA ARG A 820 -26.41 -8.47 -8.40
C ARG A 820 -25.45 -7.33 -8.16
N TYR A 821 -25.41 -6.86 -6.89
CA TYR A 821 -24.52 -5.81 -6.47
C TYR A 821 -23.53 -6.32 -5.43
N ARG A 822 -22.30 -5.86 -5.51
CA ARG A 822 -21.29 -5.93 -4.45
C ARG A 822 -21.14 -4.53 -3.87
N VAL A 823 -21.63 -4.35 -2.65
CA VAL A 823 -21.80 -3.04 -1.99
C VAL A 823 -20.78 -2.89 -0.87
N TYR A 824 -20.17 -1.73 -0.76
CA TYR A 824 -19.39 -1.38 0.42
C TYR A 824 -20.35 -0.95 1.54
N THR A 825 -20.21 -1.56 2.71
CA THR A 825 -21.01 -1.28 3.91
C THR A 825 -20.19 -1.51 5.17
N ASN A 826 -20.75 -1.14 6.33
CA ASN A 826 -20.09 -1.35 7.61
C ASN A 826 -20.51 -2.66 8.26
N ALA A 827 -19.58 -3.30 8.96
CA ALA A 827 -19.88 -4.41 9.85
C ALA A 827 -20.83 -4.00 10.95
N LYS A 828 -21.73 -4.88 11.31
CA LYS A 828 -22.60 -4.74 12.49
C LYS A 828 -21.88 -5.08 13.78
N ASN A 829 -20.85 -5.91 13.69
CA ASN A 829 -20.04 -6.35 14.82
C ASN A 829 -18.80 -5.48 15.02
N THR A 830 -18.35 -5.48 16.26
CA THR A 830 -17.07 -4.89 16.66
C THR A 830 -15.96 -5.93 16.56
N TYR A 831 -14.86 -5.60 15.95
CA TYR A 831 -13.66 -6.44 15.87
C TYR A 831 -12.62 -5.99 16.87
N ARG A 832 -11.92 -6.93 17.48
CA ARG A 832 -10.83 -6.65 18.42
C ARG A 832 -9.57 -7.36 17.98
N ASN A 833 -8.46 -6.59 17.84
CA ASN A 833 -7.14 -7.19 17.76
C ASN A 833 -6.26 -6.75 18.93
N TYR A 834 -5.28 -7.58 19.24
CA TYR A 834 -4.29 -7.30 20.27
C TYR A 834 -2.95 -7.91 19.88
N GLY A 835 -1.90 -7.36 20.40
CA GLY A 835 -0.58 -7.84 20.13
C GLY A 835 0.48 -7.21 20.99
N SER A 836 1.70 -7.69 20.80
CA SER A 836 2.89 -7.17 21.47
C SER A 836 4.10 -7.30 20.54
N ALA A 837 5.09 -6.44 20.76
CA ALA A 837 6.36 -6.53 20.06
C ALA A 837 7.52 -6.27 21.02
N LEU A 838 8.59 -7.04 20.85
CA LEU A 838 9.85 -6.89 21.55
C LEU A 838 10.96 -6.66 20.54
N GLY A 839 11.72 -5.61 20.71
CA GLY A 839 12.97 -5.35 19.99
C GLY A 839 14.15 -5.29 20.94
N ILE A 840 15.25 -5.94 20.58
CA ILE A 840 16.51 -5.90 21.32
C ILE A 840 17.62 -5.60 20.34
N THR A 841 18.47 -4.61 20.68
CA THR A 841 19.71 -4.35 19.94
C THR A 841 20.87 -4.32 20.93
N TYR A 842 21.86 -5.16 20.71
CA TYR A 842 23.05 -5.26 21.55
C TYR A 842 24.33 -5.11 20.73
N ASN A 843 25.16 -4.13 21.09
CA ASN A 843 26.48 -3.92 20.50
C ASN A 843 27.57 -4.56 21.34
N ILE A 844 28.15 -5.61 20.82
CA ILE A 844 29.24 -6.35 21.41
C ILE A 844 30.57 -5.68 20.98
N HIS A 845 31.39 -5.25 21.93
CA HIS A 845 32.74 -4.68 21.68
C HIS A 845 32.80 -3.58 20.58
N LYS A 846 31.81 -2.67 20.52
CA LYS A 846 31.74 -1.53 19.58
C LYS A 846 31.65 -1.88 18.09
N LYS A 847 31.94 -3.11 17.66
CA LYS A 847 32.01 -3.53 16.25
C LYS A 847 30.93 -4.52 15.83
N TYR A 848 30.55 -5.44 16.71
CA TYR A 848 29.51 -6.43 16.42
C TYR A 848 28.15 -5.95 16.92
N THR A 849 27.15 -6.11 16.11
CA THR A 849 25.75 -5.82 16.46
C THR A 849 24.94 -7.10 16.33
N VAL A 850 24.20 -7.44 17.39
CA VAL A 850 23.10 -8.40 17.36
C VAL A 850 21.82 -7.60 17.58
N ALA A 851 20.91 -7.65 16.65
CA ALA A 851 19.59 -7.04 16.78
C ALA A 851 18.52 -8.08 16.45
N GLY A 852 17.43 -8.04 17.18
CA GLY A 852 16.31 -8.93 16.89
C GLY A 852 15.00 -8.32 17.32
N ASN A 853 13.93 -8.76 16.64
CA ASN A 853 12.57 -8.41 17.06
C ASN A 853 11.66 -9.63 16.90
N VAL A 854 10.66 -9.66 17.77
CA VAL A 854 9.54 -10.60 17.68
C VAL A 854 8.25 -9.83 17.86
N SER A 855 7.26 -10.13 17.03
CA SER A 855 5.94 -9.51 17.08
C SER A 855 4.86 -10.57 17.12
N TYR A 856 3.86 -10.35 17.95
CA TYR A 856 2.66 -11.17 18.09
C TYR A 856 1.43 -10.35 17.76
N ASN A 857 0.53 -10.90 16.92
CA ASN A 857 -0.70 -10.23 16.51
C ASN A 857 -1.85 -11.25 16.45
N LYS A 858 -2.98 -10.91 17.04
CA LYS A 858 -4.16 -11.79 17.02
C LYS A 858 -5.45 -11.00 16.91
N ILE A 859 -6.36 -11.49 16.05
CA ILE A 859 -7.71 -10.98 15.97
C ILE A 859 -8.67 -11.88 16.78
N LYS A 860 -9.61 -11.23 17.46
CA LYS A 860 -10.78 -11.87 18.05
C LYS A 860 -12.01 -11.33 17.35
N SER A 861 -12.71 -12.16 16.60
CA SER A 861 -13.93 -11.78 15.90
C SER A 861 -15.09 -12.69 16.34
N ASN A 862 -16.29 -12.13 16.41
CA ASN A 862 -17.53 -12.88 16.56
C ASN A 862 -18.14 -13.11 15.15
N ALA A 863 -17.37 -13.74 14.27
CA ALA A 863 -17.60 -13.80 12.82
C ALA A 863 -18.96 -14.40 12.36
N LYS A 864 -19.76 -14.99 13.26
CA LYS A 864 -21.02 -15.65 12.90
C LYS A 864 -22.16 -14.71 12.47
N ALA A 865 -22.00 -13.40 12.65
CA ALA A 865 -23.08 -12.42 12.38
C ALA A 865 -22.79 -11.45 11.24
N ASP A 866 -21.56 -11.39 10.71
CA ASP A 866 -21.21 -10.51 9.58
C ASP A 866 -21.16 -11.29 8.26
N LEU A 867 -21.60 -10.63 7.21
CA LEU A 867 -21.73 -11.19 5.86
C LEU A 867 -20.43 -11.14 5.04
N PHE A 868 -19.32 -10.69 5.63
CA PHE A 868 -18.03 -10.55 4.93
C PHE A 868 -16.86 -10.98 5.80
N VAL A 869 -15.75 -11.29 5.12
CA VAL A 869 -14.50 -11.71 5.76
C VAL A 869 -13.73 -10.51 6.31
N THR A 870 -12.99 -10.72 7.39
CA THR A 870 -12.23 -9.64 8.04
C THR A 870 -11.01 -9.21 7.24
N GLY A 871 -10.41 -10.11 6.46
CA GLY A 871 -9.14 -9.86 5.77
C GLY A 871 -8.00 -9.50 6.73
N PHE A 872 -7.93 -10.15 7.89
CA PHE A 872 -6.86 -9.89 8.88
C PHE A 872 -5.48 -10.21 8.33
N ASN A 873 -5.35 -11.30 7.58
CA ASN A 873 -4.23 -11.66 6.71
C ASN A 873 -2.85 -11.47 7.35
N THR A 874 -2.71 -11.87 8.58
CA THR A 874 -1.54 -11.54 9.39
C THR A 874 -1.11 -12.77 10.17
N PRO A 875 0.18 -13.19 10.05
CA PRO A 875 0.71 -14.26 10.88
C PRO A 875 0.65 -13.88 12.37
N GLU A 876 0.37 -14.86 13.24
CA GLU A 876 0.35 -14.61 14.68
C GLU A 876 1.75 -14.22 15.17
N TRP A 877 2.79 -14.86 14.68
CA TRP A 877 4.16 -14.60 15.09
C TRP A 877 5.07 -14.23 13.91
N VAL A 878 5.88 -13.20 14.09
CA VAL A 878 6.93 -12.78 13.14
C VAL A 878 8.20 -12.48 13.91
N THR A 879 9.35 -12.93 13.41
CA THR A 879 10.65 -12.75 14.04
C THR A 879 11.70 -12.39 13.00
N ASN A 880 12.54 -11.40 13.32
CA ASN A 880 13.73 -11.05 12.56
C ASN A 880 14.93 -11.01 13.50
N VAL A 881 16.08 -11.58 13.07
CA VAL A 881 17.33 -11.53 13.82
C VAL A 881 18.45 -11.12 12.89
N THR A 882 19.16 -10.05 13.22
CA THR A 882 20.28 -9.50 12.48
C THR A 882 21.57 -9.71 13.25
N PHE A 883 22.58 -10.19 12.60
CA PHE A 883 23.96 -10.24 13.10
C PHE A 883 24.89 -9.57 12.09
N GLY A 884 25.69 -8.62 12.56
CA GLY A 884 26.59 -7.87 11.67
C GLY A 884 27.85 -7.36 12.37
N ASN A 885 28.82 -7.03 11.54
CA ASN A 885 30.02 -6.32 11.93
C ASN A 885 30.35 -5.26 10.88
N ARG A 886 30.54 -4.01 11.34
CA ARG A 886 30.77 -2.86 10.46
C ARG A 886 32.18 -2.83 9.88
N GLU A 887 33.12 -3.47 10.53
CA GLU A 887 34.56 -3.46 10.17
C GLU A 887 35.25 -4.68 10.75
N ILE A 888 34.91 -5.85 10.19
CA ILE A 888 35.59 -7.10 10.58
C ILE A 888 37.04 -7.07 10.14
N PHE A 889 37.33 -6.45 9.01
CA PHE A 889 38.67 -6.05 8.53
C PHE A 889 38.60 -4.56 8.12
N LYS A 890 39.74 -3.90 7.94
CA LYS A 890 39.78 -2.50 7.52
C LYS A 890 38.89 -2.30 6.28
N ASN A 891 37.87 -1.44 6.42
CA ASN A 891 36.91 -1.10 5.38
C ASN A 891 35.93 -2.23 4.94
N VAL A 892 35.96 -3.41 5.56
CA VAL A 892 35.08 -4.53 5.23
C VAL A 892 34.08 -4.76 6.34
N GLY A 893 32.79 -4.70 6.02
CA GLY A 893 31.70 -5.04 6.92
C GLY A 893 30.80 -6.13 6.34
N PHE A 894 30.01 -6.78 7.19
CA PHE A 894 28.99 -7.74 6.78
C PHE A 894 27.73 -7.63 7.64
N SER A 895 26.62 -8.13 7.11
CA SER A 895 25.37 -8.30 7.85
C SER A 895 24.65 -9.55 7.34
N VAL A 896 24.05 -10.30 8.27
CA VAL A 896 23.18 -11.46 8.00
C VAL A 896 21.89 -11.24 8.75
N VAL A 897 20.75 -11.49 8.09
CA VAL A 897 19.41 -11.37 8.66
C VAL A 897 18.70 -12.70 8.50
N TYR A 898 18.23 -13.25 9.60
CA TYR A 898 17.27 -14.36 9.62
C TYR A 898 15.86 -13.81 9.79
N LYS A 899 14.91 -14.31 8.98
CA LYS A 899 13.51 -13.95 9.02
C LYS A 899 12.66 -15.19 9.17
N TRP A 900 11.68 -15.13 10.05
CA TRP A 900 10.68 -16.16 10.22
C TRP A 900 9.31 -15.57 10.46
N GLN A 901 8.27 -16.15 9.85
CA GLN A 901 6.88 -15.90 10.16
C GLN A 901 6.09 -17.20 10.21
N ASP A 902 5.04 -17.19 11.02
CA ASP A 902 4.12 -18.32 11.14
C ASP A 902 3.20 -18.46 9.92
N SER A 903 2.54 -19.62 9.80
CA SER A 903 1.47 -19.81 8.82
C SER A 903 0.23 -18.98 9.21
N PHE A 904 -0.58 -18.63 8.22
CA PHE A 904 -1.82 -17.88 8.46
C PHE A 904 -2.81 -18.05 7.31
N LEU A 905 -4.09 -17.85 7.62
CA LEU A 905 -5.14 -17.83 6.62
C LEU A 905 -5.17 -16.47 5.92
N TRP A 906 -5.07 -16.49 4.59
CA TRP A 906 -5.31 -15.36 3.73
C TRP A 906 -6.75 -15.36 3.24
N GLU A 907 -7.43 -14.21 3.36
CA GLU A 907 -8.80 -14.01 2.91
C GLU A 907 -8.89 -12.75 2.04
N SER A 908 -9.35 -12.89 0.82
CA SER A 908 -9.61 -11.76 -0.07
C SER A 908 -10.79 -12.05 -1.00
N PRO A 909 -11.39 -11.00 -1.62
CA PRO A 909 -12.43 -11.21 -2.63
C PRO A 909 -11.99 -12.00 -3.86
N LEU A 910 -10.68 -12.09 -4.11
CA LEU A 910 -10.12 -12.82 -5.25
C LEU A 910 -9.89 -14.30 -4.91
N VAL A 911 -9.27 -14.56 -3.76
CA VAL A 911 -8.84 -15.90 -3.37
C VAL A 911 -8.70 -16.01 -1.85
N THR A 912 -9.03 -17.16 -1.31
CA THR A 912 -8.82 -17.53 0.10
C THR A 912 -7.95 -18.79 0.14
N GLY A 913 -6.96 -18.82 1.05
CA GLY A 913 -6.11 -19.99 1.22
C GLY A 913 -5.09 -19.82 2.33
N GLU A 914 -4.52 -20.93 2.78
CA GLU A 914 -3.51 -20.94 3.82
C GLU A 914 -2.12 -20.63 3.25
N ILE A 915 -1.42 -19.70 3.89
CA ILE A 915 -0.03 -19.36 3.61
C ILE A 915 0.86 -20.10 4.59
N ALA A 916 1.78 -20.91 4.06
CA ALA A 916 2.69 -21.68 4.86
C ALA A 916 3.69 -20.79 5.62
N ALA A 917 4.21 -21.26 6.74
CA ALA A 917 5.27 -20.60 7.49
C ALA A 917 6.52 -20.39 6.60
N ILE A 918 7.12 -19.21 6.73
CA ILE A 918 8.27 -18.78 5.92
C ILE A 918 9.50 -18.66 6.82
N ASN A 919 10.64 -19.13 6.34
CA ASN A 919 11.94 -18.83 6.92
C ASN A 919 12.95 -18.54 5.81
N THR A 920 13.69 -17.43 5.92
CA THR A 920 14.70 -17.02 4.95
C THR A 920 15.92 -16.42 5.63
N PHE A 921 17.00 -16.40 4.89
CA PHE A 921 18.25 -15.72 5.27
C PHE A 921 18.63 -14.71 4.19
N ASP A 922 18.97 -13.52 4.63
CA ASP A 922 19.55 -12.48 3.78
C ASP A 922 20.99 -12.22 4.26
N ALA A 923 21.89 -11.91 3.34
CA ALA A 923 23.27 -11.63 3.71
C ALA A 923 23.88 -10.57 2.79
N GLN A 924 24.85 -9.81 3.33
CA GLN A 924 25.65 -8.87 2.55
C GLN A 924 27.06 -8.74 3.08
N VAL A 925 27.97 -8.35 2.16
CA VAL A 925 29.32 -7.88 2.47
C VAL A 925 29.52 -6.53 1.79
N THR A 926 30.05 -5.56 2.52
CA THR A 926 30.36 -4.22 2.00
C THR A 926 31.86 -3.94 2.13
N TYR A 927 32.46 -3.48 1.02
CA TYR A 927 33.82 -2.95 0.99
C TYR A 927 33.80 -1.44 0.73
N LYS A 928 34.36 -0.67 1.64
CA LYS A 928 34.47 0.79 1.54
C LYS A 928 35.80 1.21 0.93
N MET A 929 35.78 2.16 0.03
CA MET A 929 36.98 2.75 -0.60
C MET A 929 36.95 4.28 -0.36
N PRO A 930 37.36 4.75 0.83
CA PRO A 930 37.23 6.15 1.22
C PRO A 930 38.01 7.12 0.30
N GLN A 931 39.17 6.68 -0.22
CA GLN A 931 39.99 7.50 -1.10
C GLN A 931 39.27 7.96 -2.38
N VAL A 932 38.37 7.13 -2.90
CA VAL A 932 37.56 7.41 -4.09
C VAL A 932 36.09 7.66 -3.74
N LYS A 933 35.80 7.90 -2.47
CA LYS A 933 34.44 8.17 -1.94
C LYS A 933 33.40 7.14 -2.42
N SER A 934 33.76 5.86 -2.43
CA SER A 934 32.91 4.79 -2.94
C SER A 934 32.80 3.59 -2.01
N SER A 935 31.80 2.76 -2.28
CA SER A 935 31.61 1.46 -1.64
C SER A 935 31.04 0.45 -2.64
N ILE A 936 31.43 -0.82 -2.46
CA ILE A 936 30.89 -1.95 -3.19
C ILE A 936 30.13 -2.82 -2.18
N LYS A 937 28.89 -3.17 -2.49
CA LYS A 937 28.06 -4.09 -1.71
C LYS A 937 27.74 -5.32 -2.54
N LEU A 938 28.08 -6.51 -2.02
CA LEU A 938 27.58 -7.79 -2.48
C LEU A 938 26.47 -8.20 -1.55
N GLY A 939 25.27 -8.42 -2.05
CA GLY A 939 24.11 -8.76 -1.23
C GLY A 939 23.21 -9.81 -1.86
N GLY A 940 22.40 -10.45 -1.03
CA GLY A 940 21.37 -11.36 -1.46
C GLY A 940 20.26 -11.49 -0.43
N THR A 941 19.05 -11.57 -0.91
CA THR A 941 17.87 -11.93 -0.11
C THR A 941 17.47 -13.36 -0.39
N ASN A 942 16.97 -14.05 0.65
CA ASN A 942 16.61 -15.47 0.56
C ASN A 942 17.75 -16.29 -0.07
N ILE A 943 18.96 -16.16 0.49
CA ILE A 943 20.19 -16.69 -0.09
C ILE A 943 20.22 -18.21 -0.31
N PHE A 944 19.28 -18.96 0.28
CA PHE A 944 19.09 -20.39 0.05
C PHE A 944 18.07 -20.68 -1.04
N ASN A 945 17.53 -19.66 -1.71
CA ASN A 945 16.58 -19.75 -2.81
C ASN A 945 15.35 -20.61 -2.52
N LYS A 946 14.79 -20.48 -1.32
CA LYS A 946 13.56 -21.18 -0.96
C LYS A 946 12.35 -20.46 -1.58
N ALA A 947 11.63 -21.12 -2.46
CA ALA A 947 10.40 -20.56 -3.03
C ALA A 947 9.31 -20.44 -1.97
N TYR A 948 8.64 -19.28 -1.87
CA TYR A 948 7.57 -19.02 -0.90
C TYR A 948 6.56 -17.99 -1.42
N LEU A 949 5.38 -17.97 -0.78
CA LEU A 949 4.30 -17.04 -1.03
C LEU A 949 4.08 -16.16 0.19
N GLN A 950 3.90 -14.86 0.00
CA GLN A 950 3.52 -13.94 1.08
C GLN A 950 2.00 -13.80 1.22
N TYR A 951 1.24 -14.10 0.15
CA TYR A 951 -0.22 -14.06 0.17
C TYR A 951 -0.81 -14.96 -0.92
N ALA A 952 -2.08 -15.36 -0.75
CA ALA A 952 -2.75 -16.23 -1.72
C ALA A 952 -3.00 -15.49 -3.04
N GLY A 953 -2.70 -16.15 -4.16
CA GLY A 953 -2.73 -15.56 -5.49
C GLY A 953 -1.55 -14.63 -5.80
N GLY A 954 -0.64 -14.41 -4.84
CA GLY A 954 0.57 -13.62 -5.03
C GLY A 954 1.65 -14.33 -5.84
N PRO A 955 2.74 -13.61 -6.16
CA PRO A 955 3.87 -14.20 -6.86
C PRO A 955 4.67 -15.14 -5.96
N THR A 956 5.27 -16.15 -6.55
CA THR A 956 6.25 -17.01 -5.90
C THR A 956 7.59 -16.29 -5.83
N LEU A 957 8.04 -15.98 -4.62
CA LEU A 957 9.29 -15.27 -4.36
C LEU A 957 10.44 -16.27 -4.21
N GLY A 958 11.59 -15.94 -4.78
CA GLY A 958 12.83 -16.70 -4.68
C GLY A 958 13.99 -15.81 -4.23
N ALA A 959 15.22 -16.28 -4.48
CA ALA A 959 16.43 -15.49 -4.20
C ALA A 959 16.61 -14.34 -5.18
N LEU A 960 17.19 -13.23 -4.66
CA LEU A 960 17.70 -12.14 -5.46
C LEU A 960 19.12 -11.85 -4.98
N TYR A 961 20.14 -12.01 -5.87
CA TYR A 961 21.52 -11.63 -5.58
C TYR A 961 21.90 -10.39 -6.36
N TYR A 962 22.73 -9.54 -5.78
CA TYR A 962 23.11 -8.29 -6.42
C TYR A 962 24.49 -7.81 -6.03
N VAL A 963 25.06 -7.00 -6.93
CA VAL A 963 26.22 -6.16 -6.69
C VAL A 963 25.78 -4.71 -6.83
N ALA A 964 26.12 -3.87 -5.86
CA ALA A 964 25.84 -2.45 -5.93
C ALA A 964 27.12 -1.65 -5.69
N ILE A 965 27.36 -0.64 -6.52
CA ILE A 965 28.47 0.30 -6.39
C ILE A 965 27.87 1.68 -6.12
N THR A 966 28.34 2.33 -5.06
CA THR A 966 27.91 3.69 -4.70
C THR A 966 29.13 4.61 -4.65
N PHE A 967 29.04 5.73 -5.37
CA PHE A 967 29.91 6.89 -5.19
C PHE A 967 29.11 7.96 -4.46
N ASP A 968 29.65 8.54 -3.37
CA ASP A 968 28.89 9.47 -2.54
C ASP A 968 29.68 10.74 -2.25
N GLY A 969 29.08 11.91 -2.50
CA GLY A 969 29.69 13.21 -2.25
C GLY A 969 30.87 13.56 -3.16
N LEU A 970 30.92 13.03 -4.39
CA LEU A 970 31.84 13.52 -5.42
C LEU A 970 31.58 15.00 -5.67
N LEU A 971 32.60 15.76 -6.12
CA LEU A 971 32.52 17.20 -6.38
C LEU A 971 32.16 18.05 -5.14
N ASN A 972 32.08 17.49 -3.97
CA ASN A 972 31.97 18.24 -2.73
C ASN A 972 33.39 18.58 -2.26
N LYS A 973 33.79 19.87 -2.44
CA LYS A 973 35.11 20.41 -2.06
C LYS A 973 35.05 21.05 -0.69
#